data_7b1bd3ea8d4d87a6fd0ae2ea68077549
#
_entry.id   7b1bd3ea8d4d87a6fd0ae2ea68077549
#
_cell.length_a   1.000
_cell.length_b   1.000
_cell.length_c   1.000
_cell.angle_alpha   90.00
_cell.angle_beta   90.00
_cell.angle_gamma   90.00
#
_symmetry.space_group_name_H-M   'P 1'
#
loop_
_entity.id
_entity.type
_entity.pdbx_description
1 polymer ?
#
loop_
_entity_poly.entity_id
_entity_poly.type
_entity_poly.pdbx_seq_one_letter_code
_entity_poly.pdbx_strand_id
1 'polypeptide(L)'
;MCFLLGLVLGLGGPWIWWLDREAGQRFAERQWTQNSRVFARPLELYNGRAISLDDLLVELDAAGIRPGHPGQVGRFSQRGQALDIHLPGFVFADGPQPAIRIGLGVVDGRVQGLARADGGNAGLVRMPPAELGALLPIDDSERTLVALADFPPLLVAGVQAVEDRSFKHHRGLDPRGLMRAAWTNLRRGQVVQGGSTITQQLVKNLFLSPDRSLVRKFNEAVMALSLERRYDKALILEAYLNEVYLGQDGPNAIHGFGRASEYYFGLPIQALAPEQIALLIGMVRGASWYHPVRNPERALSRRDRVLGMFLETGLIDAASHADSRRRPLDVNIQRQRRDQRYGAFLDLVARQLRQDYRERDLSGTGLRVHTTLSPSAQRRAERALSEGLVKVERQPGELQGAIILLEPASGEIRALVGDRQPDRRGFNRALDARRQVGSVIKPFVYLLALAQPDRFHLVSTLRDEPLSIPVAGREPWQPRNYDGASHGDVALMEALARSLNQATVALGLEVGLTPLFRLLRQLGVEPGKDPHPSAFLGALDLSPLQVAQLYQPLAAEGYSTALRAINQVTDAGGGELARYPMRIRPIRDREALALLDFALREAVTSGTAASLSWRLPADIGARGKTGTTNDRRDAWFVGYTRDWLGVVWTGRDDNAPAAISGSATALPIWAELFSGLPVSSGARPWPEGIDWYWIDWPSPLLASEDCPGARALPFMADSQPSLYSACMNAADPAPGNRRWWRR
;
A
#
# COMPACT_ATOMS: atom_id res chain seq x y z
N MET A 1 -30.31 40.11 -47.07
CA MET A 1 -29.33 40.56 -46.08
C MET A 1 -29.87 40.51 -44.64
N CYS A 2 -31.05 41.12 -44.34
CA CYS A 2 -31.66 41.12 -43.01
C CYS A 2 -32.00 39.74 -42.42
N PHE A 3 -32.46 38.77 -43.24
CA PHE A 3 -32.75 37.41 -42.81
C PHE A 3 -31.48 36.65 -42.37
N LEU A 4 -30.37 36.75 -43.11
CA LEU A 4 -29.07 36.16 -42.74
C LEU A 4 -28.51 36.81 -41.48
N LEU A 5 -28.68 38.12 -41.31
CA LEU A 5 -28.29 38.83 -40.09
C LEU A 5 -29.13 38.39 -38.87
N GLY A 6 -30.44 38.23 -39.06
CA GLY A 6 -31.34 37.69 -38.03
C GLY A 6 -31.02 36.25 -37.63
N LEU A 7 -30.65 35.40 -38.58
CA LEU A 7 -30.23 34.01 -38.32
C LEU A 7 -28.89 33.95 -37.57
N VAL A 8 -27.91 34.78 -37.95
CA VAL A 8 -26.61 34.89 -37.28
C VAL A 8 -26.75 35.42 -35.86
N LEU A 9 -27.63 36.42 -35.63
CA LEU A 9 -27.89 36.95 -34.30
C LEU A 9 -28.75 36.00 -33.45
N GLY A 10 -29.75 35.36 -34.06
CA GLY A 10 -30.68 34.47 -33.36
C GLY A 10 -30.10 33.12 -32.95
N LEU A 11 -29.19 32.55 -33.73
CA LEU A 11 -28.51 31.30 -33.42
C LEU A 11 -27.10 31.50 -32.84
N GLY A 12 -26.37 32.50 -33.34
CA GLY A 12 -25.01 32.82 -32.92
C GLY A 12 -24.95 33.43 -31.52
N GLY A 13 -25.93 34.28 -31.15
CA GLY A 13 -26.00 34.93 -29.85
C GLY A 13 -26.11 33.92 -28.69
N PRO A 14 -27.12 33.03 -28.70
CA PRO A 14 -27.26 31.98 -27.70
C PRO A 14 -26.04 31.02 -27.64
N TRP A 15 -25.44 30.72 -28.81
CA TRP A 15 -24.26 29.87 -28.87
C TRP A 15 -23.03 30.54 -28.24
N ILE A 16 -22.77 31.82 -28.54
CA ILE A 16 -21.69 32.59 -27.91
C ILE A 16 -21.92 32.71 -26.39
N TRP A 17 -23.15 32.97 -25.96
CA TRP A 17 -23.51 33.02 -24.55
C TRP A 17 -23.27 31.67 -23.83
N TRP A 18 -23.65 30.56 -24.49
CA TRP A 18 -23.38 29.21 -23.96
C TRP A 18 -21.89 28.93 -23.84
N LEU A 19 -21.08 29.26 -24.88
CA LEU A 19 -19.63 29.09 -24.85
C LEU A 19 -18.98 29.95 -23.75
N ASP A 20 -19.46 31.16 -23.53
CA ASP A 20 -18.98 32.07 -22.49
C ASP A 20 -19.25 31.48 -21.08
N ARG A 21 -20.46 30.97 -20.87
CA ARG A 21 -20.86 30.34 -19.61
C ARG A 21 -20.08 29.05 -19.34
N GLU A 22 -19.98 28.21 -20.37
CA GLU A 22 -19.26 26.95 -20.31
C GLU A 22 -17.76 27.16 -20.00
N ALA A 23 -17.11 28.11 -20.66
CA ALA A 23 -15.71 28.45 -20.42
C ALA A 23 -15.48 28.91 -18.96
N GLY A 24 -16.36 29.80 -18.45
CA GLY A 24 -16.26 30.28 -17.08
C GLY A 24 -16.48 29.20 -16.02
N GLN A 25 -17.52 28.38 -16.18
CA GLN A 25 -17.85 27.33 -15.22
C GLN A 25 -16.75 26.24 -15.17
N ARG A 26 -16.38 25.68 -16.32
CA ARG A 26 -15.36 24.63 -16.39
C ARG A 26 -13.97 25.11 -15.97
N PHE A 27 -13.63 26.37 -16.24
CA PHE A 27 -12.36 26.92 -15.79
C PHE A 27 -12.34 27.06 -14.27
N ALA A 28 -13.41 27.55 -13.65
CA ALA A 28 -13.52 27.65 -12.21
C ALA A 28 -13.48 26.28 -11.53
N GLU A 29 -14.17 25.27 -12.09
CA GLU A 29 -14.18 23.91 -11.57
C GLU A 29 -12.81 23.21 -11.64
N ARG A 30 -12.06 23.41 -12.74
CA ARG A 30 -10.75 22.77 -12.95
C ARG A 30 -9.58 23.45 -12.23
N GLN A 31 -9.73 24.70 -11.88
CA GLN A 31 -8.66 25.49 -11.25
C GLN A 31 -8.27 24.97 -9.85
N TRP A 32 -9.18 24.27 -9.17
CA TRP A 32 -9.02 23.81 -7.80
C TRP A 32 -8.81 22.29 -7.66
N THR A 33 -8.70 21.55 -8.75
CA THR A 33 -8.46 20.10 -8.70
C THR A 33 -6.99 19.81 -8.36
N GLN A 34 -6.62 19.95 -7.10
CA GLN A 34 -5.37 19.39 -6.59
C GLN A 34 -5.55 17.89 -6.41
N ASN A 35 -4.64 17.09 -6.95
CA ASN A 35 -4.63 15.65 -6.70
C ASN A 35 -4.44 15.37 -5.22
N SER A 36 -5.25 14.47 -4.68
CA SER A 36 -5.07 14.01 -3.31
C SER A 36 -3.77 13.22 -3.19
N ARG A 37 -2.89 13.63 -2.27
CA ARG A 37 -1.61 12.98 -2.03
C ARG A 37 -1.72 11.97 -0.91
N VAL A 38 -1.09 10.82 -1.09
CA VAL A 38 -1.08 9.73 -0.11
C VAL A 38 0.32 9.62 0.48
N PHE A 39 0.40 9.67 1.80
CA PHE A 39 1.65 9.60 2.54
C PHE A 39 1.73 8.32 3.37
N ALA A 40 2.93 7.73 3.43
CA ALA A 40 3.27 6.67 4.36
C ALA A 40 3.12 7.14 5.81
N ARG A 41 3.24 6.24 6.77
CA ARG A 41 3.40 6.64 8.16
C ARG A 41 4.73 7.36 8.36
N PRO A 42 4.80 8.42 9.16
CA PRO A 42 6.07 9.01 9.55
C PRO A 42 6.88 8.03 10.41
N LEU A 43 8.18 7.91 10.15
CA LEU A 43 9.07 7.18 11.04
C LEU A 43 9.45 8.06 12.23
N GLU A 44 9.20 7.55 13.42
CA GLU A 44 9.59 8.19 14.68
C GLU A 44 10.96 7.67 15.12
N LEU A 45 11.91 8.58 15.30
CA LEU A 45 13.27 8.32 15.76
C LEU A 45 13.42 8.76 17.21
N TYR A 46 13.85 7.84 18.06
CA TYR A 46 14.19 8.07 19.46
C TYR A 46 15.23 7.03 19.91
N ASN A 47 15.98 7.31 20.96
CA ASN A 47 16.97 6.37 21.49
C ASN A 47 16.31 5.07 21.95
N GLY A 48 16.80 3.92 21.45
CA GLY A 48 16.23 2.60 21.69
C GLY A 48 15.21 2.14 20.66
N ARG A 49 14.81 2.99 19.69
CA ARG A 49 13.94 2.57 18.57
C ARG A 49 14.55 1.38 17.84
N ALA A 50 13.82 0.27 17.78
CA ALA A 50 14.23 -0.90 17.02
C ALA A 50 14.07 -0.64 15.52
N ILE A 51 15.17 -0.58 14.79
CA ILE A 51 15.25 -0.46 13.33
C ILE A 51 16.67 -0.86 12.89
N SER A 52 16.78 -1.62 11.80
CA SER A 52 18.09 -1.91 11.20
C SER A 52 18.59 -0.71 10.40
N LEU A 53 19.91 -0.64 10.17
CA LEU A 53 20.48 0.40 9.31
C LEU A 53 19.92 0.35 7.89
N ASP A 54 19.77 -0.86 7.33
CA ASP A 54 19.20 -1.07 6.00
C ASP A 54 17.76 -0.56 5.91
N ASP A 55 16.92 -0.83 6.92
CA ASP A 55 15.55 -0.31 6.97
C ASP A 55 15.52 1.20 7.08
N LEU A 56 16.39 1.79 7.89
CA LEU A 56 16.48 3.24 8.01
C LEU A 56 16.90 3.88 6.68
N LEU A 57 17.83 3.28 5.94
CA LEU A 57 18.21 3.75 4.60
C LEU A 57 17.05 3.63 3.60
N VAL A 58 16.24 2.58 3.70
CA VAL A 58 15.01 2.45 2.89
C VAL A 58 13.99 3.54 3.21
N GLU A 59 13.80 3.85 4.49
CA GLU A 59 12.88 4.93 4.92
C GLU A 59 13.38 6.31 4.44
N LEU A 60 14.71 6.57 4.52
CA LEU A 60 15.31 7.79 4.00
C LEU A 60 15.13 7.91 2.47
N ASP A 61 15.43 6.83 1.73
CA ASP A 61 15.25 6.80 0.26
C ASP A 61 13.80 7.03 -0.14
N ALA A 62 12.85 6.39 0.57
CA ALA A 62 11.42 6.55 0.34
C ALA A 62 10.94 7.99 0.62
N ALA A 63 11.45 8.63 1.67
CA ALA A 63 11.17 10.03 2.01
C ALA A 63 11.89 11.05 1.11
N GLY A 64 12.63 10.60 0.07
CA GLY A 64 13.36 11.47 -0.83
C GLY A 64 14.67 12.07 -0.27
N ILE A 65 15.12 11.58 0.89
CA ILE A 65 16.36 12.03 1.53
C ILE A 65 17.53 11.23 0.93
N ARG A 66 18.46 11.91 0.28
CA ARG A 66 19.51 11.30 -0.54
C ARG A 66 20.89 11.40 0.10
N PRO A 67 21.83 10.49 -0.23
CA PRO A 67 23.21 10.64 0.15
C PRO A 67 23.79 11.97 -0.35
N GLY A 68 24.58 12.64 0.49
CA GLY A 68 25.20 13.92 0.15
C GLY A 68 25.71 14.67 1.37
N HIS A 69 26.06 15.95 1.19
CA HIS A 69 26.53 16.76 2.30
C HIS A 69 25.37 17.17 3.22
N PRO A 70 25.41 16.85 4.54
CA PRO A 70 24.30 17.09 5.46
C PRO A 70 24.10 18.59 5.82
N GLY A 71 24.90 19.50 5.28
CA GLY A 71 24.63 20.93 5.29
C GLY A 71 23.44 21.34 4.40
N GLN A 72 23.05 20.49 3.44
CA GLN A 72 21.90 20.72 2.57
C GLN A 72 20.67 19.94 3.07
N VAL A 73 19.53 20.60 3.07
CA VAL A 73 18.24 19.99 3.44
C VAL A 73 17.93 18.82 2.50
N GLY A 74 17.40 17.72 3.05
CA GLY A 74 17.07 16.50 2.31
C GLY A 74 18.31 15.65 1.94
N ARG A 75 19.44 15.86 2.65
CA ARG A 75 20.67 15.08 2.45
C ARG A 75 21.13 14.41 3.74
N PHE A 76 21.83 13.28 3.58
CA PHE A 76 22.48 12.61 4.70
C PHE A 76 23.88 12.13 4.31
N SER A 77 24.78 12.03 5.30
CA SER A 77 26.05 11.34 5.18
C SER A 77 26.09 10.16 6.15
N GLN A 78 26.78 9.09 5.72
CA GLN A 78 26.94 7.87 6.50
C GLN A 78 28.43 7.61 6.75
N ARG A 79 28.77 7.25 8.01
CA ARG A 79 30.09 6.80 8.42
C ARG A 79 29.96 5.52 9.25
N GLY A 80 30.11 4.37 8.61
CA GLY A 80 29.84 3.08 9.23
C GLY A 80 28.36 2.98 9.66
N GLN A 81 28.10 2.83 10.94
CA GLN A 81 26.73 2.76 11.50
C GLN A 81 26.19 4.14 11.94
N ALA A 82 26.99 5.20 11.83
CA ALA A 82 26.55 6.56 12.18
C ALA A 82 26.02 7.32 10.97
N LEU A 83 24.96 8.08 11.17
CA LEU A 83 24.30 8.91 10.17
C LEU A 83 24.20 10.36 10.68
N ASP A 84 24.46 11.29 9.78
CA ASP A 84 24.20 12.73 9.96
C ASP A 84 23.17 13.13 8.89
N ILE A 85 21.98 13.52 9.31
CA ILE A 85 20.81 13.66 8.44
C ILE A 85 20.24 15.06 8.57
N HIS A 86 20.01 15.76 7.46
CA HIS A 86 19.28 17.02 7.45
C HIS A 86 17.84 16.80 6.92
N LEU A 87 16.92 16.63 7.84
CA LEU A 87 15.50 16.40 7.54
C LEU A 87 14.85 17.70 7.04
N PRO A 88 14.09 17.67 5.94
CA PRO A 88 13.26 18.80 5.53
C PRO A 88 12.10 19.03 6.52
N GLY A 89 11.60 20.26 6.55
CA GLY A 89 10.38 20.57 7.30
C GLY A 89 9.16 19.86 6.71
N PHE A 90 8.20 19.54 7.58
CA PHE A 90 6.94 18.91 7.16
C PHE A 90 5.79 19.39 8.07
N VAL A 91 4.60 19.58 7.45
CA VAL A 91 3.37 19.90 8.20
C VAL A 91 2.66 18.58 8.51
N PHE A 92 2.83 18.10 9.75
CA PHE A 92 2.09 16.96 10.27
C PHE A 92 0.68 17.39 10.69
N ALA A 93 -0.17 16.44 10.94
CA ALA A 93 -1.54 16.70 11.35
C ALA A 93 -1.67 17.43 12.72
N ASP A 94 -0.69 17.27 13.58
CA ASP A 94 -0.61 17.93 14.90
C ASP A 94 0.24 19.21 14.88
N GLY A 95 0.70 19.65 13.72
CA GLY A 95 1.42 20.90 13.52
C GLY A 95 2.70 20.78 12.68
N PRO A 96 3.31 21.92 12.33
CA PRO A 96 4.51 21.97 11.53
C PRO A 96 5.76 21.58 12.34
N GLN A 97 6.62 20.76 11.74
CA GLN A 97 7.98 20.53 12.20
C GLN A 97 8.94 21.23 11.24
N PRO A 98 9.78 22.16 11.71
CA PRO A 98 10.78 22.82 10.85
C PRO A 98 11.86 21.84 10.41
N ALA A 99 12.64 22.24 9.39
CA ALA A 99 13.83 21.48 9.01
C ALA A 99 14.79 21.32 10.19
N ILE A 100 15.32 20.11 10.38
CA ILE A 100 16.18 19.77 11.52
C ILE A 100 17.35 18.90 11.08
N ARG A 101 18.55 19.20 11.55
CA ARG A 101 19.73 18.35 11.37
C ARG A 101 19.98 17.53 12.62
N ILE A 102 20.10 16.21 12.45
CA ILE A 102 20.27 15.23 13.53
C ILE A 102 21.45 14.29 13.22
N GLY A 103 22.14 13.87 14.29
CA GLY A 103 23.09 12.77 14.27
C GLY A 103 22.51 11.58 15.02
N LEU A 104 22.75 10.37 14.55
CA LEU A 104 22.40 9.12 15.23
C LEU A 104 23.30 7.96 14.79
N GLY A 105 23.36 6.91 15.61
CA GLY A 105 23.93 5.61 15.22
C GLY A 105 22.87 4.50 15.28
N VAL A 106 23.10 3.41 14.54
CA VAL A 106 22.29 2.19 14.65
C VAL A 106 23.21 1.08 15.14
N VAL A 107 23.06 0.67 16.40
CA VAL A 107 23.87 -0.38 17.04
C VAL A 107 22.93 -1.48 17.51
N ASP A 108 23.24 -2.73 17.21
CA ASP A 108 22.42 -3.90 17.54
C ASP A 108 20.95 -3.75 17.12
N GLY A 109 20.72 -3.18 15.92
CA GLY A 109 19.38 -2.96 15.40
C GLY A 109 18.57 -1.91 16.17
N ARG A 110 19.21 -1.01 16.91
CA ARG A 110 18.55 0.07 17.67
C ARG A 110 19.21 1.43 17.44
N VAL A 111 18.39 2.47 17.37
CA VAL A 111 18.87 3.85 17.34
C VAL A 111 19.54 4.21 18.65
N GLN A 112 20.74 4.77 18.58
CA GLN A 112 21.52 5.27 19.73
C GLN A 112 22.15 6.62 19.39
N GLY A 113 22.39 7.42 20.43
CA GLY A 113 23.08 8.69 20.29
C GLY A 113 22.32 9.74 19.46
N LEU A 114 20.97 9.64 19.43
CA LEU A 114 20.14 10.63 18.71
C LEU A 114 20.32 12.01 19.35
N ALA A 115 20.88 12.94 18.60
CA ALA A 115 21.13 14.32 19.02
C ALA A 115 20.88 15.30 17.87
N ARG A 116 20.53 16.53 18.20
CA ARG A 116 20.47 17.65 17.25
C ARG A 116 21.88 18.16 16.97
N ALA A 117 22.11 18.65 15.76
CA ALA A 117 23.40 19.23 15.37
C ALA A 117 23.76 20.51 16.15
N ASP A 118 22.76 21.19 16.74
CA ASP A 118 22.92 22.35 17.62
C ASP A 118 23.26 21.98 19.08
N GLY A 119 23.46 20.68 19.37
CA GLY A 119 23.77 20.17 20.72
C GLY A 119 22.54 19.98 21.63
N GLY A 120 21.35 20.28 21.16
CA GLY A 120 20.11 20.07 21.91
C GLY A 120 19.71 18.60 22.00
N ASN A 121 18.97 18.22 23.04
CA ASN A 121 18.35 16.89 23.15
C ASN A 121 17.30 16.72 22.05
N ALA A 122 17.40 15.65 21.27
CA ALA A 122 16.48 15.39 20.18
C ALA A 122 15.17 14.72 20.64
N GLY A 123 15.14 14.10 21.85
CA GLY A 123 13.99 13.39 22.41
C GLY A 123 13.32 12.44 21.40
N LEU A 124 12.30 12.94 20.73
CA LEU A 124 11.60 12.31 19.62
C LEU A 124 11.70 13.18 18.36
N VAL A 125 12.13 12.61 17.24
CA VAL A 125 12.13 13.28 15.93
C VAL A 125 11.31 12.46 14.95
N ARG A 126 10.37 13.09 14.24
CA ARG A 126 9.61 12.47 13.16
C ARG A 126 10.28 12.76 11.81
N MET A 127 10.52 11.72 11.04
CA MET A 127 10.92 11.89 9.66
C MET A 127 9.71 12.32 8.80
N PRO A 128 9.89 13.20 7.82
CA PRO A 128 8.88 13.45 6.82
C PRO A 128 8.43 12.13 6.18
N PRO A 129 7.12 11.87 6.08
CA PRO A 129 6.62 10.62 5.52
C PRO A 129 6.90 10.56 4.01
N ALA A 130 7.17 9.36 3.50
CA ALA A 130 7.27 9.14 2.08
C ALA A 130 5.94 9.44 1.38
N GLU A 131 5.96 10.11 0.24
CA GLU A 131 4.81 10.22 -0.65
C GLU A 131 4.67 8.90 -1.43
N LEU A 132 3.55 8.21 -1.27
CA LEU A 132 3.28 6.90 -1.89
C LEU A 132 2.70 7.04 -3.30
N GLY A 133 2.12 8.19 -3.60
CA GLY A 133 1.49 8.51 -4.87
C GLY A 133 0.27 9.41 -4.69
N ALA A 134 -0.43 9.65 -5.79
CA ALA A 134 -1.67 10.40 -5.81
C ALA A 134 -2.88 9.47 -5.97
N LEU A 135 -4.01 9.84 -5.37
CA LEU A 135 -5.30 9.25 -5.74
C LEU A 135 -5.74 9.95 -7.02
N LEU A 136 -5.72 9.22 -8.12
CA LEU A 136 -6.02 9.78 -9.44
C LEU A 136 -7.52 10.04 -9.60
N PRO A 137 -7.92 11.14 -10.27
CA PRO A 137 -9.26 11.32 -10.79
C PRO A 137 -9.61 10.24 -11.83
N ILE A 138 -10.91 10.08 -12.14
CA ILE A 138 -11.44 9.09 -13.10
C ILE A 138 -10.86 9.28 -14.52
N ASP A 139 -10.40 10.49 -14.85
CA ASP A 139 -9.91 10.87 -16.20
C ASP A 139 -8.43 10.58 -16.45
N ASP A 140 -7.78 9.72 -15.65
CA ASP A 140 -6.40 9.22 -15.81
C ASP A 140 -5.32 10.31 -16.05
N SER A 141 -5.58 11.59 -15.73
CA SER A 141 -4.61 12.65 -15.89
C SER A 141 -3.82 12.93 -14.60
N GLU A 142 -2.53 12.60 -14.60
CA GLU A 142 -1.62 12.96 -13.51
C GLU A 142 -1.22 14.44 -13.61
N ARG A 143 -1.51 15.23 -12.57
CA ARG A 143 -1.15 16.65 -12.46
C ARG A 143 -0.45 16.93 -11.15
N THR A 144 0.67 17.65 -11.24
CA THR A 144 1.32 18.29 -10.10
C THR A 144 1.09 19.79 -10.23
N LEU A 145 0.12 20.33 -9.48
CA LEU A 145 -0.17 21.77 -9.53
C LEU A 145 0.93 22.56 -8.82
N VAL A 146 1.43 23.57 -9.50
CA VAL A 146 2.46 24.48 -9.03
C VAL A 146 1.92 25.91 -9.09
N ALA A 147 2.01 26.68 -8.02
CA ALA A 147 1.62 28.09 -8.04
C ALA A 147 2.57 28.89 -8.95
N LEU A 148 2.06 29.94 -9.59
CA LEU A 148 2.87 30.75 -10.53
C LEU A 148 4.16 31.26 -9.88
N ALA A 149 4.12 31.63 -8.61
CA ALA A 149 5.27 32.11 -7.84
C ALA A 149 6.35 31.05 -7.60
N ASP A 150 6.01 29.75 -7.66
CA ASP A 150 6.92 28.63 -7.42
C ASP A 150 7.58 28.10 -8.71
N PHE A 151 7.15 28.59 -9.88
CA PHE A 151 7.81 28.26 -11.12
C PHE A 151 9.13 29.04 -11.28
N PRO A 152 10.20 28.42 -11.84
CA PRO A 152 11.42 29.15 -12.16
C PRO A 152 11.12 30.37 -13.05
N PRO A 153 11.66 31.57 -12.73
CA PRO A 153 11.46 32.76 -13.55
C PRO A 153 11.84 32.57 -15.02
N LEU A 154 12.90 31.78 -15.28
CA LEU A 154 13.31 31.44 -16.65
C LEU A 154 12.26 30.62 -17.40
N LEU A 155 11.55 29.70 -16.73
CA LEU A 155 10.49 28.92 -17.36
C LEU A 155 9.30 29.80 -17.71
N VAL A 156 8.87 30.65 -16.80
CA VAL A 156 7.73 31.57 -16.97
C VAL A 156 7.99 32.53 -18.14
N ALA A 157 9.16 33.16 -18.15
CA ALA A 157 9.57 34.09 -19.23
C ALA A 157 9.83 33.34 -20.55
N GLY A 158 10.44 32.15 -20.47
CA GLY A 158 10.76 31.32 -21.62
C GLY A 158 9.52 30.83 -22.38
N VAL A 159 8.49 30.37 -21.67
CA VAL A 159 7.21 29.99 -22.30
C VAL A 159 6.60 31.17 -23.05
N GLN A 160 6.55 32.37 -22.46
CA GLN A 160 6.05 33.56 -23.12
C GLN A 160 6.90 33.92 -24.34
N ALA A 161 8.23 33.86 -24.23
CA ALA A 161 9.14 34.17 -25.33
C ALA A 161 9.00 33.23 -26.53
N VAL A 162 8.70 31.94 -26.27
CA VAL A 162 8.64 30.90 -27.31
C VAL A 162 7.24 30.73 -27.90
N GLU A 163 6.20 30.73 -27.06
CA GLU A 163 4.83 30.41 -27.43
C GLU A 163 4.00 31.66 -27.75
N ASP A 164 4.19 32.76 -27.00
CA ASP A 164 3.38 33.96 -27.15
C ASP A 164 4.09 35.22 -26.64
N ARG A 165 4.92 35.84 -27.48
CA ARG A 165 5.71 37.04 -27.11
C ARG A 165 4.85 38.24 -26.73
N SER A 166 3.60 38.31 -27.22
CA SER A 166 2.65 39.40 -26.98
C SER A 166 1.66 39.10 -25.85
N PHE A 167 1.84 38.00 -25.10
CA PHE A 167 0.87 37.54 -24.10
C PHE A 167 0.37 38.63 -23.16
N LYS A 168 1.24 39.51 -22.70
CA LYS A 168 0.91 40.59 -21.76
C LYS A 168 0.07 41.73 -22.40
N HIS A 169 0.01 41.80 -23.75
CA HIS A 169 -0.52 42.97 -24.48
C HIS A 169 -1.84 42.71 -25.21
N HIS A 170 -2.20 41.45 -25.49
CA HIS A 170 -3.47 41.14 -26.16
C HIS A 170 -4.53 40.65 -25.15
N ARG A 171 -5.78 40.57 -25.60
CA ARG A 171 -6.93 40.06 -24.83
C ARG A 171 -7.44 38.74 -25.42
N GLY A 172 -6.64 37.68 -25.34
CA GLY A 172 -6.99 36.33 -25.80
C GLY A 172 -6.65 36.03 -27.25
N LEU A 173 -6.71 37.01 -28.12
CA LEU A 173 -6.33 36.92 -29.53
C LEU A 173 -5.24 37.93 -29.85
N ASP A 174 -4.27 37.55 -30.70
CA ASP A 174 -3.26 38.47 -31.25
C ASP A 174 -3.42 38.61 -32.76
N PRO A 175 -4.26 39.61 -33.25
CA PRO A 175 -4.44 39.81 -34.67
C PRO A 175 -3.15 40.19 -35.42
N ARG A 176 -2.25 40.92 -34.76
CA ARG A 176 -0.95 41.30 -35.35
C ARG A 176 -0.03 40.09 -35.51
N GLY A 177 0.00 39.23 -34.52
CA GLY A 177 0.72 37.95 -34.58
C GLY A 177 0.16 37.03 -35.66
N LEU A 178 -1.16 36.96 -35.78
CA LEU A 178 -1.85 36.18 -36.82
C LEU A 178 -1.50 36.62 -38.23
N MET A 179 -1.54 37.96 -38.50
CA MET A 179 -1.15 38.56 -39.79
C MET A 179 0.34 38.30 -40.09
N ARG A 180 1.22 38.49 -39.11
CA ARG A 180 2.66 38.19 -39.25
C ARG A 180 2.92 36.72 -39.57
N ALA A 181 2.26 35.79 -38.86
CA ALA A 181 2.37 34.35 -39.10
C ALA A 181 1.86 33.99 -40.51
N ALA A 182 0.71 34.53 -40.93
CA ALA A 182 0.16 34.33 -42.27
C ALA A 182 1.12 34.80 -43.36
N TRP A 183 1.69 36.01 -43.22
CA TRP A 183 2.67 36.57 -44.17
C TRP A 183 3.95 35.71 -44.24
N THR A 184 4.47 35.27 -43.10
CA THR A 184 5.68 34.45 -43.03
C THR A 184 5.45 33.09 -43.68
N ASN A 185 4.32 32.46 -43.44
CA ASN A 185 3.96 31.15 -43.98
C ASN A 185 3.72 31.25 -45.51
N LEU A 186 3.07 32.32 -45.97
CA LEU A 186 2.86 32.58 -47.40
C LEU A 186 4.23 32.76 -48.12
N ARG A 187 5.13 33.53 -47.52
CA ARG A 187 6.47 33.80 -48.11
C ARG A 187 7.35 32.56 -48.18
N ARG A 188 7.18 31.59 -47.26
CA ARG A 188 7.98 30.34 -47.17
C ARG A 188 7.30 29.14 -47.84
N GLY A 189 6.08 29.29 -48.33
CA GLY A 189 5.32 28.19 -48.97
C GLY A 189 4.98 27.00 -48.02
N GLN A 190 5.19 27.18 -46.73
CA GLN A 190 4.93 26.13 -45.71
C GLN A 190 4.60 26.78 -44.37
N VAL A 191 3.86 26.00 -43.51
CA VAL A 191 3.47 26.47 -42.19
C VAL A 191 4.67 26.39 -41.22
N VAL A 192 5.38 27.50 -41.07
CA VAL A 192 6.59 27.62 -40.23
C VAL A 192 6.27 28.27 -38.88
N GLN A 193 5.30 29.20 -38.84
CA GLN A 193 4.96 29.99 -37.68
C GLN A 193 3.48 29.79 -37.30
N GLY A 194 3.19 29.48 -36.04
CA GLY A 194 1.85 29.45 -35.46
C GLY A 194 1.43 30.83 -34.95
N GLY A 195 0.13 31.14 -35.08
CA GLY A 195 -0.43 32.40 -34.60
C GLY A 195 -1.42 32.26 -33.45
N SER A 196 -1.44 31.10 -32.76
CA SER A 196 -2.32 30.88 -31.61
C SER A 196 -1.68 31.40 -30.33
N THR A 197 -2.46 32.07 -29.49
CA THR A 197 -2.01 32.58 -28.18
C THR A 197 -1.98 31.50 -27.11
N ILE A 198 -1.30 31.76 -25.98
CA ILE A 198 -1.31 30.91 -24.80
C ILE A 198 -2.75 30.65 -24.33
N THR A 199 -3.61 31.68 -24.29
CA THR A 199 -5.02 31.56 -23.90
C THR A 199 -5.80 30.64 -24.83
N GLN A 200 -5.57 30.73 -26.15
CA GLN A 200 -6.18 29.82 -27.11
C GLN A 200 -5.72 28.38 -26.96
N GLN A 201 -4.41 28.18 -26.69
CA GLN A 201 -3.87 26.87 -26.43
C GLN A 201 -4.45 26.26 -25.15
N LEU A 202 -4.63 27.07 -24.10
CA LEU A 202 -5.27 26.66 -22.84
C LEU A 202 -6.72 26.23 -23.09
N VAL A 203 -7.50 27.02 -23.77
CA VAL A 203 -8.89 26.71 -24.17
C VAL A 203 -8.96 25.40 -24.95
N LYS A 204 -8.09 25.24 -25.94
CA LYS A 204 -8.01 24.00 -26.72
C LYS A 204 -7.76 22.78 -25.84
N ASN A 205 -6.85 22.87 -24.88
CA ASN A 205 -6.48 21.75 -24.02
C ASN A 205 -7.56 21.43 -22.98
N LEU A 206 -8.28 22.45 -22.48
CA LEU A 206 -9.27 22.27 -21.43
C LEU A 206 -10.66 21.84 -21.94
N PHE A 207 -11.11 22.36 -23.10
CA PHE A 207 -12.53 22.36 -23.45
C PHE A 207 -12.84 21.72 -24.80
N LEU A 208 -11.85 21.53 -25.68
CA LEU A 208 -12.11 21.20 -27.09
C LEU A 208 -11.53 19.83 -27.47
N SER A 209 -12.24 19.14 -28.36
CA SER A 209 -11.75 17.89 -28.96
C SER A 209 -10.52 18.13 -29.86
N PRO A 210 -9.69 17.12 -30.11
CA PRO A 210 -8.51 17.21 -30.98
C PRO A 210 -8.85 17.46 -32.47
N ASP A 211 -10.13 17.43 -32.88
CA ASP A 211 -10.57 17.56 -34.24
C ASP A 211 -10.17 18.90 -34.86
N ARG A 212 -9.79 18.92 -36.16
CA ARG A 212 -9.40 20.13 -36.90
C ARG A 212 -10.57 20.63 -37.70
N SER A 213 -11.38 21.55 -37.13
CA SER A 213 -12.49 22.20 -37.81
C SER A 213 -12.47 23.72 -37.60
N LEU A 214 -13.06 24.47 -38.56
CA LEU A 214 -13.21 25.94 -38.44
C LEU A 214 -14.14 26.31 -37.29
N VAL A 215 -15.17 25.50 -37.04
CA VAL A 215 -16.11 25.68 -35.92
C VAL A 215 -15.36 25.57 -34.59
N ARG A 216 -14.52 24.57 -34.44
CA ARG A 216 -13.67 24.45 -33.25
C ARG A 216 -12.75 25.64 -33.07
N LYS A 217 -12.15 26.16 -34.16
CA LYS A 217 -11.26 27.34 -34.08
C LYS A 217 -12.03 28.62 -33.72
N PHE A 218 -13.27 28.74 -34.13
CA PHE A 218 -14.19 29.83 -33.72
C PHE A 218 -14.51 29.70 -32.22
N ASN A 219 -14.90 28.50 -31.75
CA ASN A 219 -15.17 28.26 -30.33
C ASN A 219 -13.96 28.60 -29.47
N GLU A 220 -12.76 28.16 -29.89
CA GLU A 220 -11.49 28.48 -29.24
C GLU A 220 -11.28 30.00 -29.08
N ALA A 221 -11.56 30.75 -30.12
CA ALA A 221 -11.42 32.21 -30.10
C ALA A 221 -12.43 32.88 -29.15
N VAL A 222 -13.71 32.46 -29.19
CA VAL A 222 -14.75 33.00 -28.32
C VAL A 222 -14.46 32.68 -26.84
N MET A 223 -14.10 31.44 -26.55
CA MET A 223 -13.78 31.01 -25.18
C MET A 223 -12.50 31.70 -24.67
N ALA A 224 -11.48 31.92 -25.52
CA ALA A 224 -10.27 32.65 -25.14
C ALA A 224 -10.57 34.12 -24.76
N LEU A 225 -11.45 34.81 -25.52
CA LEU A 225 -11.90 36.13 -25.16
C LEU A 225 -12.71 36.15 -23.86
N SER A 226 -13.52 35.11 -23.63
CA SER A 226 -14.31 34.96 -22.40
C SER A 226 -13.40 34.81 -21.16
N LEU A 227 -12.37 33.96 -21.23
CA LEU A 227 -11.42 33.78 -20.13
C LEU A 227 -10.67 35.09 -19.81
N GLU A 228 -10.15 35.77 -20.82
CA GLU A 228 -9.40 37.03 -20.65
C GLU A 228 -10.26 38.20 -20.12
N ARG A 229 -11.57 38.12 -20.27
CA ARG A 229 -12.51 39.07 -19.67
C ARG A 229 -12.73 38.82 -18.18
N ARG A 230 -12.64 37.57 -17.74
CA ARG A 230 -13.00 37.12 -16.38
C ARG A 230 -11.81 36.98 -15.46
N TYR A 231 -10.66 36.62 -16.01
CA TYR A 231 -9.48 36.24 -15.26
C TYR A 231 -8.26 37.04 -15.68
N ASP A 232 -7.37 37.30 -14.74
CA ASP A 232 -6.14 38.03 -15.01
C ASP A 232 -5.09 37.14 -15.74
N LYS A 233 -4.09 37.82 -16.32
CA LYS A 233 -3.02 37.15 -17.06
C LYS A 233 -2.20 36.18 -16.24
N ALA A 234 -2.00 36.48 -14.95
CA ALA A 234 -1.22 35.64 -14.06
C ALA A 234 -1.92 34.28 -13.87
N LEU A 235 -3.22 34.32 -13.61
CA LEU A 235 -4.03 33.13 -13.41
C LEU A 235 -4.17 32.28 -14.68
N ILE A 236 -4.36 32.92 -15.86
CA ILE A 236 -4.40 32.24 -17.16
C ILE A 236 -3.04 31.55 -17.44
N LEU A 237 -1.93 32.21 -17.13
CA LEU A 237 -0.59 31.67 -17.32
C LEU A 237 -0.33 30.49 -16.36
N GLU A 238 -0.70 30.61 -15.08
CA GLU A 238 -0.62 29.53 -14.11
C GLU A 238 -1.40 28.30 -14.56
N ALA A 239 -2.64 28.50 -15.00
CA ALA A 239 -3.46 27.41 -15.53
C ALA A 239 -2.81 26.76 -16.77
N TYR A 240 -2.24 27.55 -17.66
CA TYR A 240 -1.55 27.03 -18.85
C TYR A 240 -0.33 26.19 -18.48
N LEU A 241 0.51 26.67 -17.57
CA LEU A 241 1.72 25.97 -17.12
C LEU A 241 1.41 24.64 -16.44
N ASN A 242 0.23 24.54 -15.82
CA ASN A 242 -0.24 23.31 -15.16
C ASN A 242 -1.06 22.38 -16.07
N GLU A 243 -1.55 22.86 -17.25
CA GLU A 243 -2.45 22.08 -18.10
C GLU A 243 -1.82 21.62 -19.42
N VAL A 244 -0.72 22.24 -19.86
CA VAL A 244 -0.13 21.92 -21.16
C VAL A 244 0.29 20.45 -21.25
N TYR A 245 -0.10 19.77 -22.34
CA TYR A 245 0.24 18.38 -22.59
C TYR A 245 1.72 18.23 -22.97
N LEU A 246 2.45 17.43 -22.23
CA LEU A 246 3.90 17.22 -22.38
C LEU A 246 4.32 15.76 -22.58
N GLY A 247 3.39 14.84 -22.69
CA GLY A 247 3.75 13.44 -22.97
C GLY A 247 2.70 12.44 -22.49
N GLN A 248 3.11 11.17 -22.55
CA GLN A 248 2.28 10.02 -22.17
C GLN A 248 3.12 9.02 -21.37
N ASP A 249 2.62 8.58 -20.22
CA ASP A 249 3.17 7.51 -19.41
C ASP A 249 2.18 6.33 -19.37
N GLY A 250 2.36 5.35 -20.24
CA GLY A 250 1.39 4.28 -20.42
C GLY A 250 0.00 4.83 -20.82
N PRO A 251 -1.08 4.54 -20.08
CA PRO A 251 -2.40 5.10 -20.31
C PRO A 251 -2.52 6.55 -19.84
N ASN A 252 -1.62 7.06 -18.98
CA ASN A 252 -1.77 8.35 -18.31
C ASN A 252 -1.14 9.47 -19.14
N ALA A 253 -1.87 10.55 -19.40
CA ALA A 253 -1.35 11.75 -20.04
C ALA A 253 -0.57 12.61 -19.01
N ILE A 254 0.59 13.13 -19.44
CA ILE A 254 1.43 14.03 -18.64
C ILE A 254 1.01 15.46 -18.95
N HIS A 255 0.36 16.09 -17.96
CA HIS A 255 -0.06 17.47 -18.05
C HIS A 255 0.74 18.36 -17.08
N GLY A 256 1.11 19.56 -17.54
CA GLY A 256 1.81 20.58 -16.80
C GLY A 256 3.31 20.35 -16.66
N PHE A 257 4.03 21.48 -16.50
CA PHE A 257 5.48 21.48 -16.37
C PHE A 257 5.95 20.84 -15.06
N GLY A 258 5.19 20.97 -13.96
CA GLY A 258 5.50 20.34 -12.68
C GLY A 258 5.61 18.82 -12.83
N ARG A 259 4.56 18.18 -13.36
CA ARG A 259 4.54 16.73 -13.59
C ARG A 259 5.58 16.31 -14.64
N ALA A 260 5.76 17.08 -15.69
CA ALA A 260 6.77 16.78 -16.70
C ALA A 260 8.20 16.84 -16.14
N SER A 261 8.50 17.76 -15.22
CA SER A 261 9.79 17.82 -14.51
C SER A 261 10.08 16.55 -13.74
N GLU A 262 9.12 16.11 -12.94
CA GLU A 262 9.19 14.85 -12.19
C GLU A 262 9.35 13.67 -13.15
N TYR A 263 8.53 13.60 -14.21
CA TYR A 263 8.55 12.50 -15.17
C TYR A 263 9.84 12.37 -15.95
N TYR A 264 10.33 13.42 -16.54
CA TYR A 264 11.51 13.36 -17.42
C TYR A 264 12.83 13.42 -16.66
N PHE A 265 12.87 14.09 -15.50
CA PHE A 265 14.14 14.35 -14.80
C PHE A 265 14.18 13.82 -13.35
N GLY A 266 13.04 13.47 -12.77
CA GLY A 266 12.93 13.09 -11.34
C GLY A 266 13.30 14.25 -10.41
N LEU A 267 13.05 15.48 -10.83
CA LEU A 267 13.40 16.70 -10.10
C LEU A 267 12.15 17.56 -9.86
N PRO A 268 12.06 18.26 -8.72
CA PRO A 268 11.07 19.30 -8.54
C PRO A 268 11.32 20.42 -9.57
N ILE A 269 10.24 21.09 -10.01
CA ILE A 269 10.32 22.10 -11.08
C ILE A 269 11.31 23.22 -10.77
N GLN A 270 11.49 23.58 -9.49
CA GLN A 270 12.39 24.63 -9.02
C GLN A 270 13.88 24.26 -9.20
N ALA A 271 14.19 23.00 -9.36
CA ALA A 271 15.56 22.49 -9.49
C ALA A 271 16.01 22.28 -10.94
N LEU A 272 15.17 22.62 -11.92
CA LEU A 272 15.49 22.45 -13.34
C LEU A 272 16.60 23.40 -13.81
N ALA A 273 17.56 22.85 -14.54
CA ALA A 273 18.57 23.62 -15.25
C ALA A 273 18.03 24.24 -16.55
N PRO A 274 18.66 25.30 -17.11
CA PRO A 274 18.20 25.97 -18.31
C PRO A 274 17.96 25.07 -19.52
N GLU A 275 18.82 24.08 -19.76
CA GLU A 275 18.67 23.09 -20.83
C GLU A 275 17.48 22.18 -20.64
N GLN A 276 17.13 21.84 -19.41
CA GLN A 276 15.96 21.02 -19.06
C GLN A 276 14.67 21.84 -19.26
N ILE A 277 14.67 23.09 -18.82
CA ILE A 277 13.56 24.04 -19.07
C ILE A 277 13.34 24.20 -20.58
N ALA A 278 14.40 24.41 -21.34
CA ALA A 278 14.34 24.57 -22.79
C ALA A 278 13.80 23.32 -23.50
N LEU A 279 14.14 22.13 -23.01
CA LEU A 279 13.60 20.86 -23.51
C LEU A 279 12.09 20.78 -23.31
N LEU A 280 11.60 21.00 -22.10
CA LEU A 280 10.16 20.93 -21.79
C LEU A 280 9.35 21.96 -22.60
N ILE A 281 9.82 23.21 -22.70
CA ILE A 281 9.19 24.23 -23.54
C ILE A 281 9.21 23.81 -25.02
N GLY A 282 10.30 23.22 -25.47
CA GLY A 282 10.41 22.70 -26.82
C GLY A 282 9.39 21.61 -27.15
N MET A 283 9.01 20.80 -26.18
CA MET A 283 8.06 19.70 -26.31
C MET A 283 6.60 20.18 -26.42
N VAL A 284 6.24 21.37 -25.94
CA VAL A 284 4.88 21.95 -26.03
C VAL A 284 4.32 21.89 -27.45
N ARG A 285 5.15 22.16 -28.46
CA ARG A 285 4.75 22.16 -29.87
C ARG A 285 4.32 20.78 -30.39
N GLY A 286 4.74 19.70 -29.72
CA GLY A 286 4.42 18.33 -30.11
C GLY A 286 5.17 17.32 -29.26
N ALA A 287 4.65 17.01 -28.10
CA ALA A 287 5.29 16.16 -27.11
C ALA A 287 5.68 14.77 -27.64
N SER A 288 4.84 14.16 -28.47
CA SER A 288 5.14 12.85 -29.08
C SER A 288 6.23 12.95 -30.14
N TRP A 289 6.29 14.06 -30.90
CA TRP A 289 7.27 14.29 -31.98
C TRP A 289 8.66 14.62 -31.45
N TYR A 290 8.72 15.34 -30.33
CA TYR A 290 9.95 15.76 -29.65
C TYR A 290 10.21 14.94 -28.38
N HIS A 291 9.65 13.73 -28.30
CA HIS A 291 9.84 12.86 -27.12
C HIS A 291 11.32 12.51 -26.93
N PRO A 292 11.95 12.86 -25.79
CA PRO A 292 13.42 12.83 -25.66
C PRO A 292 14.02 11.43 -25.69
N VAL A 293 13.25 10.39 -25.35
CA VAL A 293 13.69 8.99 -25.41
C VAL A 293 13.40 8.34 -26.77
N ARG A 294 12.24 8.63 -27.37
CA ARG A 294 11.84 8.04 -28.67
C ARG A 294 12.51 8.75 -29.85
N ASN A 295 12.73 10.05 -29.74
CA ASN A 295 13.28 10.90 -30.80
C ASN A 295 14.35 11.84 -30.27
N PRO A 296 15.48 11.33 -29.71
CA PRO A 296 16.48 12.14 -28.97
C PRO A 296 17.10 13.25 -29.83
N GLU A 297 17.41 12.98 -31.09
CA GLU A 297 18.02 13.98 -31.99
C GLU A 297 17.08 15.15 -32.27
N ARG A 298 15.77 14.88 -32.49
CA ARG A 298 14.76 15.91 -32.69
C ARG A 298 14.55 16.74 -31.44
N ALA A 299 14.52 16.09 -30.28
CA ALA A 299 14.41 16.73 -28.97
C ALA A 299 15.62 17.63 -28.71
N LEU A 300 16.83 17.16 -28.97
CA LEU A 300 18.08 17.93 -28.85
C LEU A 300 18.08 19.16 -29.76
N SER A 301 17.79 18.98 -31.05
CA SER A 301 17.69 20.08 -32.01
C SER A 301 16.63 21.11 -31.62
N ARG A 302 15.48 20.66 -31.07
CA ARG A 302 14.42 21.55 -30.62
C ARG A 302 14.78 22.31 -29.36
N ARG A 303 15.43 21.65 -28.37
CA ARG A 303 15.98 22.25 -27.16
C ARG A 303 16.98 23.38 -27.51
N ASP A 304 17.93 23.09 -28.39
CA ASP A 304 18.95 24.03 -28.78
C ASP A 304 18.40 25.26 -29.49
N ARG A 305 17.30 25.06 -30.25
CA ARG A 305 16.56 26.19 -30.86
C ARG A 305 15.88 27.04 -29.80
N VAL A 306 15.32 26.45 -28.75
CA VAL A 306 14.71 27.20 -27.65
C VAL A 306 15.79 27.94 -26.85
N LEU A 307 16.94 27.33 -26.58
CA LEU A 307 18.12 28.00 -25.97
C LEU A 307 18.57 29.20 -26.79
N GLY A 308 18.61 29.08 -28.12
CA GLY A 308 18.88 30.21 -29.02
C GLY A 308 17.91 31.35 -28.87
N MET A 309 16.58 31.03 -28.72
CA MET A 309 15.54 32.06 -28.47
C MET A 309 15.73 32.71 -27.09
N PHE A 310 16.17 31.98 -26.07
CA PHE A 310 16.48 32.55 -24.76
C PHE A 310 17.66 33.54 -24.85
N LEU A 311 18.68 33.22 -25.60
CA LEU A 311 19.80 34.14 -25.85
C LEU A 311 19.32 35.39 -26.62
N GLU A 312 18.57 35.21 -27.71
CA GLU A 312 18.05 36.32 -28.52
C GLU A 312 17.13 37.29 -27.71
N THR A 313 16.45 36.75 -26.70
CA THR A 313 15.54 37.55 -25.85
C THR A 313 16.21 38.01 -24.55
N GLY A 314 17.50 37.72 -24.34
CA GLY A 314 18.25 38.14 -23.16
C GLY A 314 17.84 37.40 -21.86
N LEU A 315 17.19 36.27 -21.96
CA LEU A 315 16.82 35.44 -20.81
C LEU A 315 18.00 34.66 -20.23
N ILE A 316 18.98 34.35 -21.05
CA ILE A 316 20.26 33.77 -20.64
C ILE A 316 21.40 34.53 -21.38
N ASP A 317 22.58 34.52 -20.80
CA ASP A 317 23.80 35.07 -21.43
C ASP A 317 24.45 34.05 -22.37
N ALA A 318 25.46 34.52 -23.11
CA ALA A 318 26.18 33.71 -24.10
C ALA A 318 26.98 32.54 -23.45
N ALA A 319 27.47 32.71 -22.22
CA ALA A 319 28.18 31.68 -21.50
C ALA A 319 27.24 30.54 -21.06
N SER A 320 26.11 30.89 -20.46
CA SER A 320 25.02 29.95 -20.09
C SER A 320 24.47 29.21 -21.29
N HIS A 321 24.25 29.91 -22.41
CA HIS A 321 23.80 29.32 -23.68
C HIS A 321 24.81 28.25 -24.17
N ALA A 322 26.11 28.61 -24.21
CA ALA A 322 27.18 27.70 -24.68
C ALA A 322 27.33 26.47 -23.75
N ASP A 323 27.18 26.64 -22.43
CA ASP A 323 27.25 25.55 -21.47
C ASP A 323 26.02 24.62 -21.60
N SER A 324 24.80 25.16 -21.59
CA SER A 324 23.57 24.40 -21.71
C SER A 324 23.47 23.59 -23.00
N ARG A 325 24.02 24.10 -24.12
CA ARG A 325 24.05 23.35 -25.38
C ARG A 325 24.96 22.14 -25.36
N ARG A 326 26.06 22.17 -24.58
CA ARG A 326 26.98 21.04 -24.46
C ARG A 326 26.43 19.90 -23.61
N ARG A 327 25.48 20.19 -22.76
CA ARG A 327 24.91 19.18 -21.87
C ARG A 327 24.00 18.20 -22.63
N PRO A 328 24.00 16.90 -22.27
CA PRO A 328 23.09 15.91 -22.82
C PRO A 328 21.64 16.24 -22.44
N LEU A 329 20.68 15.49 -22.95
CA LEU A 329 19.26 15.65 -22.57
C LEU A 329 18.98 15.27 -21.10
N ASP A 330 19.83 14.45 -20.49
CA ASP A 330 19.80 13.99 -19.08
C ASP A 330 18.42 13.51 -18.61
N VAL A 331 17.73 12.79 -19.49
CA VAL A 331 16.41 12.26 -19.22
C VAL A 331 16.51 10.91 -18.49
N ASN A 332 15.85 10.77 -17.37
CA ASN A 332 15.87 9.57 -16.53
C ASN A 332 14.48 9.07 -16.16
N ILE A 333 13.75 8.55 -17.15
CA ILE A 333 12.39 8.02 -16.96
C ILE A 333 12.37 6.81 -16.00
N GLN A 334 13.48 6.07 -15.84
CA GLN A 334 13.50 4.88 -14.96
C GLN A 334 13.34 5.20 -13.46
N ARG A 335 13.60 6.44 -13.04
CA ARG A 335 13.36 6.86 -11.64
C ARG A 335 11.87 6.85 -11.27
N GLN A 336 10.96 6.90 -12.22
CA GLN A 336 9.52 7.03 -11.98
C GLN A 336 8.74 5.73 -11.87
N ARG A 337 9.28 4.58 -12.27
CA ARG A 337 8.68 3.28 -11.93
C ARG A 337 8.56 3.07 -10.42
N ARG A 338 9.20 3.93 -9.61
CA ARG A 338 9.07 3.92 -8.14
C ARG A 338 7.68 4.34 -7.65
N ASP A 339 6.96 5.22 -8.36
CA ASP A 339 5.63 5.70 -7.95
C ASP A 339 4.52 4.65 -8.12
N GLN A 340 4.79 3.54 -8.81
CA GLN A 340 3.84 2.43 -8.97
C GLN A 340 4.03 1.31 -7.93
N ARG A 341 5.11 1.39 -7.14
CA ARG A 341 5.48 0.34 -6.18
C ARG A 341 4.41 0.03 -5.15
N TYR A 342 3.62 1.00 -4.75
CA TYR A 342 2.60 0.87 -3.71
C TYR A 342 1.19 0.64 -4.27
N GLY A 343 1.04 0.27 -5.55
CA GLY A 343 -0.25 0.20 -6.25
C GLY A 343 -1.29 -0.66 -5.54
N ALA A 344 -0.91 -1.82 -5.01
CA ALA A 344 -1.81 -2.70 -4.28
C ALA A 344 -2.30 -2.08 -2.95
N PHE A 345 -1.44 -1.36 -2.24
CA PHE A 345 -1.82 -0.67 -1.01
C PHE A 345 -2.67 0.59 -1.30
N LEU A 346 -2.34 1.35 -2.34
CA LEU A 346 -3.12 2.51 -2.77
C LEU A 346 -4.55 2.12 -3.20
N ASP A 347 -4.73 0.95 -3.80
CA ASP A 347 -6.07 0.39 -4.09
C ASP A 347 -6.87 0.17 -2.80
N LEU A 348 -6.26 -0.38 -1.74
CA LEU A 348 -6.93 -0.50 -0.44
C LEU A 348 -7.29 0.87 0.15
N VAL A 349 -6.37 1.85 0.10
CA VAL A 349 -6.61 3.22 0.56
C VAL A 349 -7.80 3.83 -0.19
N ALA A 350 -7.82 3.72 -1.52
CA ALA A 350 -8.92 4.22 -2.34
C ALA A 350 -10.27 3.56 -1.98
N ARG A 351 -10.29 2.24 -1.74
CA ARG A 351 -11.52 1.52 -1.31
C ARG A 351 -12.01 1.95 0.06
N GLN A 352 -11.12 2.18 1.02
CA GLN A 352 -11.51 2.67 2.35
C GLN A 352 -12.02 4.12 2.28
N LEU A 353 -11.38 5.00 1.51
CA LEU A 353 -11.86 6.37 1.35
C LEU A 353 -13.24 6.46 0.69
N ARG A 354 -13.53 5.60 -0.31
CA ARG A 354 -14.85 5.56 -0.97
C ARG A 354 -16.01 5.16 -0.05
N GLN A 355 -15.74 4.65 1.14
CA GLN A 355 -16.78 4.39 2.13
C GLN A 355 -17.28 5.69 2.79
N ASP A 356 -16.40 6.69 2.92
CA ASP A 356 -16.66 7.93 3.64
C ASP A 356 -16.78 9.16 2.74
N TYR A 357 -16.14 9.14 1.55
CA TYR A 357 -16.06 10.26 0.62
C TYR A 357 -16.68 9.92 -0.74
N ARG A 358 -17.36 10.89 -1.34
CA ARG A 358 -17.79 10.79 -2.74
C ARG A 358 -16.58 10.98 -3.66
N GLU A 359 -16.61 10.37 -4.83
CA GLU A 359 -15.49 10.39 -5.77
C GLU A 359 -15.07 11.80 -6.19
N ARG A 360 -16.04 12.73 -6.37
CA ARG A 360 -15.77 14.13 -6.63
C ARG A 360 -15.02 14.85 -5.51
N ASP A 361 -15.21 14.42 -4.25
CA ASP A 361 -14.56 15.01 -3.07
C ASP A 361 -13.12 14.49 -2.94
N LEU A 362 -12.82 13.31 -3.49
CA LEU A 362 -11.48 12.72 -3.53
C LEU A 362 -10.60 13.31 -4.63
N SER A 363 -11.20 13.76 -5.73
CA SER A 363 -10.47 14.16 -6.95
C SER A 363 -10.22 15.65 -7.07
N GLY A 364 -10.80 16.51 -6.20
CA GLY A 364 -10.80 17.95 -6.41
C GLY A 364 -10.26 18.81 -5.27
N THR A 365 -10.07 18.26 -4.08
CA THR A 365 -9.86 19.06 -2.87
C THR A 365 -8.42 19.06 -2.34
N GLY A 366 -7.48 18.41 -3.04
CA GLY A 366 -6.08 18.37 -2.62
C GLY A 366 -5.86 17.70 -1.25
N LEU A 367 -6.62 16.62 -0.97
CA LEU A 367 -6.53 15.92 0.30
C LEU A 367 -5.13 15.39 0.54
N ARG A 368 -4.71 15.40 1.78
CA ARG A 368 -3.53 14.70 2.26
C ARG A 368 -3.98 13.50 3.08
N VAL A 369 -3.74 12.31 2.56
CA VAL A 369 -4.13 11.04 3.19
C VAL A 369 -2.92 10.46 3.91
N HIS A 370 -2.96 10.45 5.22
CA HIS A 370 -1.90 9.87 6.07
C HIS A 370 -2.24 8.41 6.35
N THR A 371 -1.39 7.51 5.86
CA THR A 371 -1.63 6.07 5.91
C THR A 371 -0.82 5.36 6.99
N THR A 372 -1.04 4.05 7.10
CA THR A 372 -0.36 3.17 8.04
C THR A 372 0.86 2.48 7.44
N LEU A 373 1.10 2.58 6.12
CA LEU A 373 2.17 1.86 5.42
C LEU A 373 3.55 2.22 5.95
N SER A 374 4.40 1.21 6.15
CA SER A 374 5.83 1.36 6.42
C SER A 374 6.64 1.01 5.16
N PRO A 375 7.36 1.96 4.55
CA PRO A 375 8.19 1.70 3.37
C PRO A 375 9.19 0.55 3.54
N SER A 376 9.82 0.44 4.71
CA SER A 376 10.77 -0.63 5.01
C SER A 376 10.08 -2.00 5.11
N ALA A 377 8.96 -2.10 5.82
CA ALA A 377 8.16 -3.32 5.93
C ALA A 377 7.60 -3.75 4.56
N GLN A 378 7.12 -2.80 3.77
CA GLN A 378 6.64 -3.05 2.40
C GLN A 378 7.75 -3.62 1.51
N ARG A 379 8.95 -3.01 1.53
CA ARG A 379 10.10 -3.49 0.79
C ARG A 379 10.50 -4.91 1.18
N ARG A 380 10.46 -5.24 2.48
CA ARG A 380 10.72 -6.60 2.96
C ARG A 380 9.68 -7.59 2.46
N ALA A 381 8.40 -7.24 2.53
CA ALA A 381 7.32 -8.10 2.06
C ALA A 381 7.42 -8.36 0.54
N GLU A 382 7.70 -7.33 -0.25
CA GLU A 382 7.92 -7.44 -1.70
C GLU A 382 9.08 -8.38 -2.03
N ARG A 383 10.22 -8.22 -1.34
CA ARG A 383 11.39 -9.07 -1.52
C ARG A 383 11.12 -10.50 -1.10
N ALA A 384 10.54 -10.71 0.10
CA ALA A 384 10.21 -12.03 0.61
C ALA A 384 9.30 -12.80 -0.36
N LEU A 385 8.28 -12.12 -0.93
CA LEU A 385 7.39 -12.73 -1.90
C LEU A 385 8.12 -13.06 -3.22
N SER A 386 8.75 -12.07 -3.84
CA SER A 386 9.35 -12.24 -5.17
C SER A 386 10.49 -13.27 -5.18
N GLU A 387 11.41 -13.18 -4.22
CA GLU A 387 12.54 -14.12 -4.10
C GLU A 387 12.08 -15.50 -3.60
N GLY A 388 11.08 -15.52 -2.69
CA GLY A 388 10.54 -16.75 -2.14
C GLY A 388 9.79 -17.58 -3.19
N LEU A 389 9.01 -16.94 -4.07
CA LEU A 389 8.34 -17.64 -5.18
C LEU A 389 9.35 -18.26 -6.14
N VAL A 390 10.41 -17.56 -6.50
CA VAL A 390 11.47 -18.09 -7.37
C VAL A 390 12.12 -19.35 -6.79
N LYS A 391 12.27 -19.42 -5.45
CA LYS A 391 12.88 -20.58 -4.78
C LYS A 391 11.99 -21.83 -4.77
N VAL A 392 10.67 -21.66 -4.87
CA VAL A 392 9.69 -22.75 -4.66
C VAL A 392 8.94 -23.13 -5.94
N GLU A 393 8.92 -22.30 -6.97
CA GLU A 393 8.24 -22.60 -8.24
C GLU A 393 9.05 -23.60 -9.08
N ARG A 394 8.34 -24.43 -9.85
CA ARG A 394 8.96 -25.40 -10.76
C ARG A 394 9.27 -24.78 -12.12
N GLN A 395 8.42 -23.88 -12.59
CA GLN A 395 8.59 -23.13 -13.82
C GLN A 395 8.60 -21.63 -13.51
N PRO A 396 9.53 -20.87 -14.09
CA PRO A 396 9.62 -19.44 -13.85
C PRO A 396 8.31 -18.71 -14.16
N GLY A 397 7.77 -17.97 -13.20
CA GLY A 397 6.54 -17.20 -13.37
C GLY A 397 5.24 -17.99 -13.21
N GLU A 398 5.31 -19.27 -12.83
CA GLU A 398 4.14 -20.13 -12.64
C GLU A 398 3.28 -19.70 -11.44
N LEU A 399 3.93 -19.35 -10.33
CA LEU A 399 3.26 -19.00 -9.10
C LEU A 399 3.06 -17.49 -8.94
N GLN A 400 1.96 -17.16 -8.34
CA GLN A 400 1.61 -15.85 -7.83
C GLN A 400 1.47 -15.89 -6.31
N GLY A 401 1.41 -14.72 -5.69
CA GLY A 401 1.23 -14.66 -4.25
C GLY A 401 0.73 -13.31 -3.76
N ALA A 402 0.36 -13.30 -2.48
CA ALA A 402 0.01 -12.10 -1.75
C ALA A 402 0.55 -12.16 -0.33
N ILE A 403 0.92 -10.99 0.19
CA ILE A 403 1.33 -10.81 1.58
C ILE A 403 0.54 -9.67 2.20
N ILE A 404 0.07 -9.87 3.43
CA ILE A 404 -0.41 -8.82 4.30
C ILE A 404 0.38 -8.89 5.60
N LEU A 405 0.96 -7.77 5.99
CA LEU A 405 1.65 -7.60 7.26
C LEU A 405 0.98 -6.46 8.04
N LEU A 406 0.61 -6.73 9.29
CA LEU A 406 -0.05 -5.74 10.13
C LEU A 406 0.40 -5.82 11.59
N GLU A 407 0.17 -4.74 12.33
CA GLU A 407 0.25 -4.70 13.78
C GLU A 407 -1.07 -5.18 14.39
N PRO A 408 -1.08 -6.31 15.12
CA PRO A 408 -2.34 -6.87 15.63
C PRO A 408 -3.07 -5.92 16.59
N ALA A 409 -2.33 -5.27 17.48
CA ALA A 409 -2.92 -4.42 18.54
C ALA A 409 -3.70 -3.22 17.96
N SER A 410 -3.24 -2.64 16.85
CA SER A 410 -3.86 -1.46 16.24
C SER A 410 -4.70 -1.78 15.01
N GLY A 411 -4.54 -2.95 14.40
CA GLY A 411 -5.12 -3.31 13.10
C GLY A 411 -4.50 -2.55 11.91
N GLU A 412 -3.40 -1.85 12.12
CA GLU A 412 -2.73 -1.06 11.09
C GLU A 412 -1.98 -1.95 10.10
N ILE A 413 -2.33 -1.86 8.83
CA ILE A 413 -1.65 -2.59 7.75
C ILE A 413 -0.35 -1.87 7.43
N ARG A 414 0.78 -2.51 7.70
CA ARG A 414 2.13 -1.99 7.49
C ARG A 414 2.70 -2.29 6.12
N ALA A 415 2.27 -3.41 5.53
CA ALA A 415 2.61 -3.78 4.17
C ALA A 415 1.48 -4.59 3.52
N LEU A 416 1.31 -4.40 2.21
CA LEU A 416 0.35 -5.14 1.40
C LEU A 416 0.94 -5.36 0.01
N VAL A 417 1.14 -6.63 -0.34
CA VAL A 417 1.67 -7.06 -1.64
C VAL A 417 0.61 -7.92 -2.32
N GLY A 418 0.17 -7.50 -3.51
CA GLY A 418 -0.89 -8.18 -4.26
C GLY A 418 -0.42 -8.88 -5.54
N ASP A 419 0.88 -8.83 -5.86
CA ASP A 419 1.48 -9.46 -7.03
C ASP A 419 2.96 -9.77 -6.78
N ARG A 420 3.50 -10.81 -7.43
CA ARG A 420 4.93 -11.12 -7.41
C ARG A 420 5.82 -10.01 -8.00
N GLN A 421 5.22 -9.17 -8.85
CA GLN A 421 5.84 -7.99 -9.44
C GLN A 421 5.12 -6.74 -8.90
N PRO A 422 5.59 -6.16 -7.80
CA PRO A 422 4.87 -5.10 -7.09
C PRO A 422 4.66 -3.82 -7.92
N ASP A 423 5.53 -3.58 -8.92
CA ASP A 423 5.44 -2.43 -9.83
C ASP A 423 4.39 -2.62 -10.95
N ARG A 424 3.76 -3.80 -11.04
CA ARG A 424 2.77 -4.09 -12.07
C ARG A 424 1.37 -3.70 -11.60
N ARG A 425 0.70 -2.84 -12.37
CA ARG A 425 -0.73 -2.58 -12.20
C ARG A 425 -1.53 -3.78 -12.69
N GLY A 426 -2.57 -4.16 -11.96
CA GLY A 426 -3.44 -5.26 -12.35
C GLY A 426 -4.28 -5.80 -11.20
N PHE A 427 -4.59 -7.08 -11.28
CA PHE A 427 -5.41 -7.77 -10.30
C PHE A 427 -4.70 -7.82 -8.92
N ASN A 428 -5.34 -7.23 -7.91
CA ASN A 428 -4.81 -7.16 -6.56
C ASN A 428 -5.19 -8.41 -5.76
N ARG A 429 -4.31 -9.40 -5.74
CA ARG A 429 -4.59 -10.69 -5.10
C ARG A 429 -4.78 -10.60 -3.59
N ALA A 430 -4.19 -9.61 -2.95
CA ALA A 430 -4.38 -9.40 -1.52
C ALA A 430 -5.83 -9.04 -1.16
N LEU A 431 -6.55 -8.37 -2.05
CA LEU A 431 -7.91 -7.87 -1.85
C LEU A 431 -8.97 -8.69 -2.60
N ASP A 432 -8.67 -9.12 -3.82
CA ASP A 432 -9.66 -9.61 -4.78
C ASP A 432 -9.58 -11.11 -5.06
N ALA A 433 -8.43 -11.77 -4.80
CA ALA A 433 -8.34 -13.20 -4.98
C ALA A 433 -9.19 -13.93 -3.94
N ARG A 434 -10.31 -14.50 -4.41
CA ARG A 434 -11.16 -15.39 -3.61
C ARG A 434 -10.66 -16.81 -3.77
N ARG A 435 -10.07 -17.35 -2.70
CA ARG A 435 -9.43 -18.66 -2.71
C ARG A 435 -9.85 -19.48 -1.51
N GLN A 436 -9.99 -20.78 -1.71
CA GLN A 436 -10.24 -21.68 -0.60
C GLN A 436 -9.13 -21.53 0.44
N VAL A 437 -9.54 -21.34 1.69
CA VAL A 437 -8.57 -21.06 2.76
C VAL A 437 -7.94 -22.34 3.35
N GLY A 438 -8.57 -23.48 3.12
CA GLY A 438 -8.10 -24.75 3.67
C GLY A 438 -7.93 -24.70 5.17
N SER A 439 -6.96 -25.41 5.68
CA SER A 439 -6.76 -25.64 7.12
C SER A 439 -6.50 -24.38 7.96
N VAL A 440 -6.36 -23.17 7.37
CA VAL A 440 -6.25 -21.94 8.19
C VAL A 440 -7.58 -21.54 8.85
N ILE A 441 -8.71 -22.18 8.49
CA ILE A 441 -9.98 -22.00 9.18
C ILE A 441 -10.09 -22.79 10.49
N LYS A 442 -9.33 -23.90 10.63
CA LYS A 442 -9.46 -24.83 11.75
C LYS A 442 -9.37 -24.18 13.13
N PRO A 443 -8.46 -23.22 13.40
CA PRO A 443 -8.41 -22.56 14.71
C PRO A 443 -9.75 -22.03 15.20
N PHE A 444 -10.66 -21.60 14.30
CA PHE A 444 -11.98 -21.08 14.69
C PHE A 444 -12.96 -22.18 15.10
N VAL A 445 -12.80 -23.39 14.56
CA VAL A 445 -13.53 -24.60 15.04
C VAL A 445 -13.08 -24.96 16.44
N TYR A 446 -11.76 -24.98 16.66
CA TYR A 446 -11.16 -25.28 17.96
C TYR A 446 -11.45 -24.20 19.01
N LEU A 447 -11.53 -22.93 18.61
CA LEU A 447 -11.95 -21.84 19.49
C LEU A 447 -13.36 -22.05 20.02
N LEU A 448 -14.31 -22.47 19.16
CA LEU A 448 -15.70 -22.77 19.55
C LEU A 448 -15.77 -23.97 20.50
N ALA A 449 -14.92 -24.94 20.33
CA ALA A 449 -14.83 -26.07 21.27
C ALA A 449 -14.27 -25.62 22.62
N LEU A 450 -13.10 -24.96 22.62
CA LEU A 450 -12.43 -24.49 23.84
C LEU A 450 -13.26 -23.43 24.61
N ALA A 451 -14.20 -22.74 23.96
CA ALA A 451 -15.17 -21.90 24.63
C ALA A 451 -16.28 -22.67 25.40
N GLN A 452 -16.23 -23.99 25.41
CA GLN A 452 -17.13 -24.89 26.14
C GLN A 452 -16.31 -25.74 27.14
N PRO A 453 -15.78 -25.17 28.24
CA PRO A 453 -14.82 -25.84 29.14
C PRO A 453 -15.37 -27.10 29.80
N ASP A 454 -16.70 -27.19 29.97
CA ASP A 454 -17.36 -28.41 30.53
C ASP A 454 -17.27 -29.60 29.58
N ARG A 455 -16.95 -29.40 28.30
CA ARG A 455 -16.90 -30.44 27.27
C ARG A 455 -15.51 -30.63 26.68
N PHE A 456 -14.77 -29.54 26.51
CA PHE A 456 -13.53 -29.56 25.76
C PHE A 456 -12.37 -28.85 26.48
N HIS A 457 -11.23 -29.50 26.49
CA HIS A 457 -9.93 -28.94 26.93
C HIS A 457 -8.82 -29.42 25.99
N LEU A 458 -7.60 -28.94 26.15
CA LEU A 458 -6.49 -29.22 25.23
C LEU A 458 -6.17 -30.71 25.04
N VAL A 459 -6.46 -31.55 26.02
CA VAL A 459 -6.24 -33.01 25.97
C VAL A 459 -7.55 -33.80 25.82
N SER A 460 -8.67 -33.18 25.50
CA SER A 460 -9.89 -33.90 25.14
C SER A 460 -9.61 -34.84 23.97
N THR A 461 -10.06 -36.09 24.09
CA THR A 461 -9.88 -37.10 23.06
C THR A 461 -10.81 -36.84 21.89
N LEU A 462 -10.26 -36.68 20.68
CA LEU A 462 -10.98 -36.61 19.41
C LEU A 462 -10.75 -37.88 18.61
N ARG A 463 -11.78 -38.36 17.91
CA ARG A 463 -11.67 -39.53 17.03
C ARG A 463 -11.20 -39.13 15.65
N ASP A 464 -10.03 -39.57 15.26
CA ASP A 464 -9.48 -39.39 13.92
C ASP A 464 -9.71 -40.68 13.10
N GLU A 465 -10.97 -40.92 12.77
CA GLU A 465 -11.47 -42.12 12.08
C GLU A 465 -12.18 -41.74 10.75
N PRO A 466 -12.33 -42.71 9.81
CA PRO A 466 -13.06 -42.48 8.58
C PRO A 466 -14.51 -42.03 8.84
N LEU A 467 -14.88 -40.90 8.25
CA LEU A 467 -16.21 -40.32 8.35
C LEU A 467 -16.92 -40.39 7.00
N SER A 468 -18.23 -40.64 7.01
CA SER A 468 -19.09 -40.59 5.83
C SER A 468 -20.29 -39.70 6.14
N ILE A 469 -20.33 -38.51 5.53
CA ILE A 469 -21.31 -37.48 5.81
C ILE A 469 -22.29 -37.40 4.65
N PRO A 470 -23.57 -37.67 4.86
CA PRO A 470 -24.58 -37.59 3.83
C PRO A 470 -24.70 -36.18 3.25
N VAL A 471 -24.74 -36.05 1.92
CA VAL A 471 -24.95 -34.79 1.20
C VAL A 471 -26.16 -34.97 0.30
N ALA A 472 -27.15 -34.09 0.42
CA ALA A 472 -28.39 -34.19 -0.33
C ALA A 472 -28.10 -34.19 -1.85
N GLY A 473 -28.57 -35.23 -2.57
CA GLY A 473 -28.44 -35.36 -4.01
C GLY A 473 -27.02 -35.63 -4.54
N ARG A 474 -26.06 -36.00 -3.66
CA ARG A 474 -24.67 -36.33 -4.03
C ARG A 474 -24.19 -37.57 -3.29
N GLU A 475 -23.04 -38.11 -3.72
CA GLU A 475 -22.30 -39.11 -2.94
C GLU A 475 -21.93 -38.55 -1.56
N PRO A 476 -21.92 -39.40 -0.50
CA PRO A 476 -21.52 -39.00 0.83
C PRO A 476 -20.12 -38.42 0.82
N TRP A 477 -19.94 -37.29 1.50
CA TRP A 477 -18.63 -36.67 1.62
C TRP A 477 -17.78 -37.41 2.65
N GLN A 478 -16.55 -37.80 2.25
CA GLN A 478 -15.60 -38.54 3.05
C GLN A 478 -14.29 -37.74 3.21
N PRO A 479 -14.12 -37.00 4.33
CA PRO A 479 -12.87 -36.30 4.61
C PRO A 479 -11.73 -37.29 4.85
N ARG A 480 -10.52 -36.97 4.30
CA ARG A 480 -9.30 -37.76 4.50
C ARG A 480 -8.20 -36.88 5.07
N ASN A 481 -7.32 -37.44 5.88
CA ASN A 481 -6.11 -36.76 6.31
C ASN A 481 -5.13 -36.61 5.14
N TYR A 482 -4.19 -35.67 5.26
CA TYR A 482 -3.21 -35.37 4.21
C TYR A 482 -2.28 -36.55 3.90
N ASP A 483 -1.93 -37.32 4.91
CA ASP A 483 -1.13 -38.56 4.83
C ASP A 483 -1.94 -39.78 4.39
N GLY A 484 -3.25 -39.66 4.29
CA GLY A 484 -4.17 -40.74 3.94
C GLY A 484 -4.48 -41.71 5.08
N ALA A 485 -3.87 -41.54 6.24
CA ALA A 485 -4.06 -42.41 7.40
C ALA A 485 -5.09 -41.86 8.38
N SER A 486 -5.70 -42.74 9.18
CA SER A 486 -6.49 -42.42 10.38
C SER A 486 -5.66 -42.76 11.61
N HIS A 487 -5.71 -41.88 12.62
CA HIS A 487 -4.81 -41.99 13.78
C HIS A 487 -5.52 -42.47 15.06
N GLY A 488 -6.83 -42.80 14.96
CA GLY A 488 -7.61 -43.23 16.12
C GLY A 488 -7.86 -42.10 17.12
N ASP A 489 -7.72 -42.39 18.39
CA ASP A 489 -7.88 -41.43 19.47
C ASP A 489 -6.68 -40.47 19.54
N VAL A 490 -6.91 -39.18 19.40
CA VAL A 490 -5.88 -38.13 19.43
C VAL A 490 -6.28 -37.00 20.38
N ALA A 491 -5.34 -36.35 21.04
CA ALA A 491 -5.63 -35.18 21.85
C ALA A 491 -6.02 -33.98 20.96
N LEU A 492 -6.95 -33.15 21.44
CA LEU A 492 -7.47 -31.97 20.72
C LEU A 492 -6.33 -31.05 20.26
N MET A 493 -5.38 -30.74 21.12
CA MET A 493 -4.23 -29.89 20.78
C MET A 493 -3.36 -30.55 19.70
N GLU A 494 -3.12 -31.86 19.76
CA GLU A 494 -2.37 -32.60 18.75
C GLU A 494 -3.08 -32.59 17.39
N ALA A 495 -4.38 -32.83 17.37
CA ALA A 495 -5.19 -32.79 16.15
C ALA A 495 -5.10 -31.46 15.43
N LEU A 496 -5.10 -30.32 16.17
CA LEU A 496 -4.88 -28.99 15.61
C LEU A 496 -3.44 -28.80 15.12
N ALA A 497 -2.44 -29.19 15.90
CA ALA A 497 -1.02 -29.02 15.60
C ALA A 497 -0.62 -29.80 14.34
N ARG A 498 -1.06 -31.06 14.23
CA ARG A 498 -0.87 -31.92 13.06
C ARG A 498 -1.86 -31.64 11.92
N SER A 499 -2.85 -30.78 12.17
CA SER A 499 -3.86 -30.39 11.19
C SER A 499 -4.71 -31.56 10.67
N LEU A 500 -5.08 -32.50 11.53
CA LEU A 500 -5.85 -33.69 11.16
C LEU A 500 -7.26 -33.30 10.68
N ASN A 501 -7.68 -33.84 9.55
CA ASN A 501 -8.94 -33.47 8.91
C ASN A 501 -10.13 -34.21 9.53
N GLN A 502 -10.00 -35.52 9.76
CA GLN A 502 -11.10 -36.36 10.28
C GLN A 502 -11.46 -35.92 11.70
N ALA A 503 -10.49 -35.77 12.60
CA ALA A 503 -10.69 -35.26 13.94
C ALA A 503 -11.30 -33.85 13.96
N THR A 504 -10.85 -32.95 13.06
CA THR A 504 -11.43 -31.60 12.94
C THR A 504 -12.88 -31.62 12.51
N VAL A 505 -13.24 -32.47 11.53
CA VAL A 505 -14.63 -32.58 11.07
C VAL A 505 -15.53 -33.19 12.16
N ALA A 506 -15.06 -34.23 12.86
CA ALA A 506 -15.78 -34.80 14.01
C ALA A 506 -16.08 -33.70 15.05
N LEU A 507 -15.05 -32.96 15.48
CA LEU A 507 -15.21 -31.82 16.39
C LEU A 507 -16.14 -30.74 15.81
N GLY A 508 -16.00 -30.42 14.51
CA GLY A 508 -16.83 -29.45 13.83
C GLY A 508 -18.33 -29.81 13.83
N LEU A 509 -18.65 -31.08 13.64
CA LEU A 509 -20.04 -31.57 13.72
C LEU A 509 -20.63 -31.42 15.13
N GLU A 510 -19.81 -31.55 16.17
CA GLU A 510 -20.24 -31.36 17.56
C GLU A 510 -20.45 -29.88 17.91
N VAL A 511 -19.57 -28.99 17.47
CA VAL A 511 -19.72 -27.54 17.74
C VAL A 511 -20.70 -26.85 16.80
N GLY A 512 -20.90 -27.39 15.60
CA GLY A 512 -21.91 -26.97 14.62
C GLY A 512 -21.45 -25.89 13.62
N LEU A 513 -22.01 -25.93 12.41
CA LEU A 513 -21.74 -24.96 11.34
C LEU A 513 -22.29 -23.56 11.63
N THR A 514 -23.50 -23.47 12.20
CA THR A 514 -24.13 -22.18 12.52
C THR A 514 -23.30 -21.36 13.50
N PRO A 515 -22.77 -21.91 14.61
CA PRO A 515 -21.83 -21.20 15.46
C PRO A 515 -20.56 -20.74 14.74
N LEU A 516 -19.96 -21.59 13.89
CA LEU A 516 -18.78 -21.20 13.10
C LEU A 516 -19.07 -19.99 12.20
N PHE A 517 -20.14 -20.04 11.42
CA PHE A 517 -20.50 -18.93 10.53
C PHE A 517 -20.87 -17.65 11.29
N ARG A 518 -21.49 -17.78 12.47
CA ARG A 518 -21.75 -16.65 13.37
C ARG A 518 -20.46 -16.03 13.87
N LEU A 519 -19.49 -16.84 14.30
CA LEU A 519 -18.18 -16.38 14.75
C LEU A 519 -17.45 -15.63 13.64
N LEU A 520 -17.39 -16.17 12.41
CA LEU A 520 -16.74 -15.52 11.28
C LEU A 520 -17.33 -14.15 10.98
N ARG A 521 -18.69 -14.02 11.02
CA ARG A 521 -19.37 -12.72 10.86
C ARG A 521 -19.05 -11.74 12.00
N GLN A 522 -19.00 -12.22 13.24
CA GLN A 522 -18.62 -11.40 14.39
C GLN A 522 -17.19 -10.87 14.26
N LEU A 523 -16.29 -11.62 13.61
CA LEU A 523 -14.94 -11.22 13.28
C LEU A 523 -14.83 -10.34 12.02
N GLY A 524 -15.97 -9.99 11.40
CA GLY A 524 -16.05 -9.08 10.26
C GLY A 524 -15.87 -9.73 8.89
N VAL A 525 -16.06 -11.05 8.80
CA VAL A 525 -15.92 -11.78 7.52
C VAL A 525 -17.21 -12.53 7.19
N GLU A 526 -17.75 -12.29 6.00
CA GLU A 526 -18.91 -13.01 5.49
C GLU A 526 -18.48 -14.32 4.79
N PRO A 527 -18.81 -15.49 5.37
CA PRO A 527 -18.33 -16.78 4.90
C PRO A 527 -19.10 -17.38 3.71
N GLY A 528 -20.09 -16.66 3.17
CA GLY A 528 -20.98 -17.17 2.13
C GLY A 528 -22.34 -17.63 2.64
N LYS A 529 -23.21 -18.10 1.72
CA LYS A 529 -24.63 -18.39 2.03
C LYS A 529 -24.94 -19.87 2.29
N ASP A 530 -24.13 -20.80 1.76
CA ASP A 530 -24.43 -22.23 1.81
C ASP A 530 -23.51 -22.96 2.78
N PRO A 531 -23.94 -23.19 4.04
CA PRO A 531 -23.14 -23.89 5.02
C PRO A 531 -23.07 -25.40 4.70
N HIS A 532 -21.87 -25.89 4.37
CA HIS A 532 -21.58 -27.31 4.16
C HIS A 532 -20.48 -27.75 5.16
N PRO A 533 -20.49 -29.00 5.68
CA PRO A 533 -19.49 -29.50 6.62
C PRO A 533 -18.03 -29.35 6.15
N SER A 534 -17.76 -29.30 4.84
CA SER A 534 -16.43 -29.03 4.31
C SER A 534 -15.88 -27.62 4.69
N ALA A 535 -16.74 -26.72 5.16
CA ALA A 535 -16.36 -25.43 5.72
C ALA A 535 -15.44 -25.59 6.96
N PHE A 536 -15.57 -26.68 7.74
CA PHE A 536 -14.66 -26.98 8.85
C PHE A 536 -13.23 -27.22 8.39
N LEU A 537 -13.05 -27.59 7.13
CA LEU A 537 -11.72 -27.78 6.49
C LEU A 537 -11.34 -26.61 5.58
N GLY A 538 -12.17 -25.54 5.54
CA GLY A 538 -11.86 -24.34 4.81
C GLY A 538 -12.24 -24.37 3.32
N ALA A 539 -13.28 -25.12 2.96
CA ALA A 539 -13.96 -24.94 1.68
C ALA A 539 -14.78 -23.62 1.68
N LEU A 540 -14.10 -22.52 1.96
CA LEU A 540 -14.59 -21.15 2.03
C LEU A 540 -13.66 -20.26 1.21
N ASP A 541 -14.21 -19.49 0.29
CA ASP A 541 -13.45 -18.61 -0.58
C ASP A 541 -13.28 -17.23 0.06
N LEU A 542 -12.09 -16.97 0.62
CA LEU A 542 -11.75 -15.70 1.26
C LEU A 542 -10.54 -15.04 0.58
N SER A 543 -10.49 -13.71 0.66
CA SER A 543 -9.28 -12.99 0.28
C SER A 543 -8.23 -13.02 1.39
N PRO A 544 -6.93 -12.82 1.07
CA PRO A 544 -5.89 -12.67 2.08
C PRO A 544 -6.19 -11.60 3.14
N LEU A 545 -6.82 -10.48 2.75
CA LEU A 545 -7.25 -9.45 3.68
C LEU A 545 -8.32 -9.95 4.66
N GLN A 546 -9.27 -10.75 4.19
CA GLN A 546 -10.29 -11.34 5.07
C GLN A 546 -9.69 -12.38 6.02
N VAL A 547 -8.73 -13.17 5.57
CA VAL A 547 -7.98 -14.08 6.44
C VAL A 547 -7.20 -13.30 7.50
N ALA A 548 -6.56 -12.18 7.13
CA ALA A 548 -5.88 -11.31 8.08
C ALA A 548 -6.85 -10.73 9.12
N GLN A 549 -8.06 -10.31 8.71
CA GLN A 549 -9.11 -9.83 9.61
C GLN A 549 -9.56 -10.91 10.60
N LEU A 550 -9.67 -12.18 10.18
CA LEU A 550 -10.03 -13.28 11.08
C LEU A 550 -8.97 -13.54 12.15
N TYR A 551 -7.68 -13.46 11.79
CA TYR A 551 -6.57 -13.77 12.70
C TYR A 551 -6.16 -12.58 13.58
N GLN A 552 -6.55 -11.35 13.23
CA GLN A 552 -6.18 -10.16 13.99
C GLN A 552 -6.55 -10.29 15.48
N PRO A 553 -7.77 -10.75 15.87
CA PRO A 553 -8.10 -10.87 17.29
C PRO A 553 -7.33 -11.97 18.03
N LEU A 554 -6.94 -13.06 17.34
CA LEU A 554 -6.09 -14.10 17.92
C LEU A 554 -4.71 -13.52 18.25
N ALA A 555 -4.16 -12.77 17.29
CA ALA A 555 -2.87 -12.11 17.44
C ALA A 555 -2.89 -10.97 18.47
N ALA A 556 -4.04 -10.32 18.67
CA ALA A 556 -4.27 -9.20 19.59
C ALA A 556 -4.86 -9.63 20.96
N GLU A 557 -4.63 -10.88 21.39
CA GLU A 557 -5.02 -11.37 22.72
C GLU A 557 -6.53 -11.18 23.04
N GLY A 558 -7.38 -11.34 22.00
CA GLY A 558 -8.84 -11.24 22.12
C GLY A 558 -9.40 -9.84 21.93
N TYR A 559 -8.61 -8.88 21.47
CA TYR A 559 -9.11 -7.57 21.10
C TYR A 559 -9.30 -7.46 19.58
N SER A 560 -10.54 -7.42 19.14
CA SER A 560 -10.89 -7.25 17.74
C SER A 560 -10.90 -5.79 17.34
N THR A 561 -10.27 -5.45 16.22
CA THR A 561 -10.35 -4.15 15.57
C THR A 561 -10.44 -4.33 14.06
N ALA A 562 -11.06 -3.38 13.36
CA ALA A 562 -11.07 -3.37 11.90
C ALA A 562 -9.66 -3.09 11.35
N LEU A 563 -9.28 -3.79 10.29
CA LEU A 563 -8.02 -3.53 9.60
C LEU A 563 -8.09 -2.17 8.88
N ARG A 564 -7.08 -1.36 9.06
CA ARG A 564 -7.03 -0.01 8.50
C ARG A 564 -5.73 0.28 7.78
N ALA A 565 -5.86 1.00 6.66
CA ALA A 565 -4.75 1.54 5.89
C ALA A 565 -4.60 3.04 6.09
N ILE A 566 -5.61 3.72 6.66
CA ILE A 566 -5.65 5.18 6.80
C ILE A 566 -5.71 5.53 8.28
N ASN A 567 -4.89 6.50 8.68
CA ASN A 567 -4.91 7.09 10.02
C ASN A 567 -5.71 8.38 10.05
N GLN A 568 -5.51 9.23 9.03
CA GLN A 568 -6.07 10.58 9.01
C GLN A 568 -6.13 11.13 7.59
N VAL A 569 -7.10 12.03 7.36
CA VAL A 569 -7.22 12.84 6.15
C VAL A 569 -7.19 14.31 6.57
N THR A 570 -6.33 15.11 5.93
CA THR A 570 -6.27 16.56 6.11
C THR A 570 -6.50 17.27 4.79
N ASP A 571 -6.86 18.53 4.84
CA ASP A 571 -6.87 19.41 3.68
C ASP A 571 -5.44 19.81 3.24
N ALA A 572 -5.33 20.56 2.15
CA ALA A 572 -4.05 21.06 1.64
C ALA A 572 -3.29 21.95 2.63
N GLY A 573 -4.01 22.65 3.52
CA GLY A 573 -3.47 23.52 4.59
C GLY A 573 -3.05 22.77 5.85
N GLY A 574 -3.36 21.48 5.96
CA GLY A 574 -3.09 20.64 7.14
C GLY A 574 -4.24 20.61 8.16
N GLY A 575 -5.38 21.23 7.84
CA GLY A 575 -6.60 21.14 8.67
C GLY A 575 -7.14 19.70 8.69
N GLU A 576 -7.48 19.15 9.87
CA GLU A 576 -8.03 17.81 10.01
C GLU A 576 -9.46 17.73 9.45
N LEU A 577 -9.68 16.84 8.48
CA LEU A 577 -11.01 16.56 7.92
C LEU A 577 -11.63 15.28 8.47
N ALA A 578 -10.82 14.25 8.66
CA ALA A 578 -11.24 12.98 9.24
C ALA A 578 -10.08 12.29 9.96
N ARG A 579 -10.42 11.63 11.07
CA ARG A 579 -9.51 10.73 11.78
C ARG A 579 -10.13 9.35 11.85
N TYR A 580 -9.32 8.33 11.63
CA TYR A 580 -9.73 6.92 11.70
C TYR A 580 -9.23 6.30 13.01
N PRO A 581 -9.97 6.49 14.11
CA PRO A 581 -9.54 5.97 15.40
C PRO A 581 -9.64 4.45 15.44
N MET A 582 -8.77 3.84 16.23
CA MET A 582 -8.87 2.43 16.56
C MET A 582 -10.15 2.18 17.37
N ARG A 583 -10.99 1.25 16.88
CA ARG A 583 -12.22 0.82 17.56
C ARG A 583 -12.05 -0.61 18.06
N ILE A 584 -11.82 -0.75 19.35
CA ILE A 584 -11.56 -2.05 19.99
C ILE A 584 -12.88 -2.66 20.46
N ARG A 585 -13.05 -3.96 20.17
CA ARG A 585 -14.13 -4.79 20.69
C ARG A 585 -13.52 -6.02 21.34
N PRO A 586 -13.70 -6.26 22.64
CA PRO A 586 -13.19 -7.47 23.26
C PRO A 586 -13.99 -8.69 22.78
N ILE A 587 -13.31 -9.79 22.53
CA ILE A 587 -13.92 -11.11 22.39
C ILE A 587 -14.19 -11.63 23.80
N ARG A 588 -15.33 -12.26 24.03
CA ARG A 588 -15.76 -12.68 25.38
C ARG A 588 -14.91 -13.81 25.95
N ASP A 589 -14.51 -14.76 25.11
CA ASP A 589 -13.88 -16.01 25.55
C ASP A 589 -12.35 -15.90 25.50
N ARG A 590 -11.78 -15.00 26.35
CA ARG A 590 -10.33 -14.73 26.39
C ARG A 590 -9.52 -15.93 26.86
N GLU A 591 -10.05 -16.73 27.76
CA GLU A 591 -9.44 -17.96 28.26
C GLU A 591 -9.35 -19.00 27.14
N ALA A 592 -10.42 -19.18 26.35
CA ALA A 592 -10.41 -20.05 25.17
C ALA A 592 -9.40 -19.62 24.13
N LEU A 593 -9.28 -18.30 23.91
CA LEU A 593 -8.26 -17.74 23.03
C LEU A 593 -6.83 -18.01 23.52
N ALA A 594 -6.58 -17.91 24.82
CA ALA A 594 -5.27 -18.21 25.40
C ALA A 594 -4.90 -19.70 25.24
N LEU A 595 -5.87 -20.60 25.42
CA LEU A 595 -5.68 -22.04 25.17
C LEU A 595 -5.43 -22.31 23.67
N LEU A 596 -6.17 -21.65 22.79
CA LEU A 596 -5.94 -21.76 21.35
C LEU A 596 -4.57 -21.20 20.93
N ASP A 597 -4.14 -20.05 21.48
CA ASP A 597 -2.80 -19.47 21.25
C ASP A 597 -1.69 -20.47 21.63
N PHE A 598 -1.88 -21.17 22.77
CA PHE A 598 -0.99 -22.22 23.21
C PHE A 598 -0.96 -23.39 22.20
N ALA A 599 -2.10 -23.86 21.74
CA ALA A 599 -2.18 -24.94 20.74
C ALA A 599 -1.58 -24.52 19.37
N LEU A 600 -1.71 -23.25 18.97
CA LEU A 600 -1.08 -22.71 17.75
C LEU A 600 0.43 -22.56 17.88
N ARG A 601 0.96 -22.37 19.10
CA ARG A 601 2.38 -22.46 19.38
C ARG A 601 2.87 -23.91 19.18
N GLU A 602 2.10 -24.90 19.63
CA GLU A 602 2.44 -26.31 19.40
C GLU A 602 2.53 -26.67 17.92
N ALA A 603 1.64 -26.08 17.07
CA ALA A 603 1.72 -26.26 15.62
C ALA A 603 3.05 -25.76 15.01
N VAL A 604 3.70 -24.79 15.65
CA VAL A 604 5.00 -24.23 15.22
C VAL A 604 6.18 -25.01 15.83
N THR A 605 6.03 -25.60 17.02
CA THR A 605 7.13 -26.29 17.70
C THR A 605 7.25 -27.74 17.27
N SER A 606 6.14 -28.45 17.14
CA SER A 606 6.11 -29.90 16.85
C SER A 606 5.16 -30.31 15.70
N GLY A 607 4.33 -29.37 15.22
CA GLY A 607 3.29 -29.63 14.21
C GLY A 607 3.71 -29.31 12.77
N THR A 608 2.72 -28.97 11.96
CA THR A 608 2.89 -28.72 10.49
C THR A 608 3.80 -27.54 10.15
N ALA A 609 4.09 -26.67 11.10
CA ALA A 609 4.97 -25.52 10.93
C ALA A 609 6.29 -25.65 11.71
N ALA A 610 6.66 -26.84 12.18
CA ALA A 610 7.86 -27.09 12.97
C ALA A 610 9.17 -26.65 12.29
N SER A 611 9.19 -26.53 10.96
CA SER A 611 10.33 -25.99 10.23
C SER A 611 10.66 -24.52 10.54
N LEU A 612 9.81 -23.79 11.25
CA LEU A 612 10.13 -22.44 11.74
C LEU A 612 11.22 -22.46 12.81
N SER A 613 11.33 -23.52 13.61
CA SER A 613 12.29 -23.62 14.72
C SER A 613 13.76 -23.50 14.31
N TRP A 614 14.10 -23.87 13.07
CA TRP A 614 15.46 -23.74 12.52
C TRP A 614 15.60 -22.59 11.51
N ARG A 615 14.50 -21.89 11.18
CA ARG A 615 14.49 -20.70 10.31
C ARG A 615 14.54 -19.40 11.09
N LEU A 616 13.98 -19.38 12.28
CA LEU A 616 13.82 -18.20 13.12
C LEU A 616 14.25 -18.51 14.57
N PRO A 617 14.75 -17.51 15.31
CA PRO A 617 15.07 -17.66 16.72
C PRO A 617 13.85 -18.11 17.54
N ALA A 618 14.06 -18.98 18.51
CA ALA A 618 12.96 -19.52 19.33
C ALA A 618 12.24 -18.46 20.17
N ASP A 619 12.94 -17.40 20.55
CA ASP A 619 12.44 -16.27 21.35
C ASP A 619 11.51 -15.32 20.55
N ILE A 620 11.40 -15.49 19.23
CA ILE A 620 10.42 -14.77 18.41
C ILE A 620 8.98 -15.08 18.86
N GLY A 621 8.78 -16.20 19.53
CA GLY A 621 7.50 -16.59 20.09
C GLY A 621 6.39 -16.72 19.05
N ALA A 622 6.69 -17.28 17.88
CA ALA A 622 5.74 -17.43 16.79
C ALA A 622 4.59 -18.40 17.12
N ARG A 623 3.42 -18.10 16.59
CA ARG A 623 2.23 -18.94 16.51
C ARG A 623 1.78 -18.98 15.07
N GLY A 624 1.15 -20.04 14.63
CA GLY A 624 0.68 -20.04 13.24
C GLY A 624 -0.03 -21.30 12.80
N LYS A 625 -0.58 -21.21 11.61
CA LYS A 625 -1.30 -22.30 10.96
C LYS A 625 -0.98 -22.36 9.48
N THR A 626 -0.62 -23.55 9.00
CA THR A 626 -0.51 -23.87 7.58
C THR A 626 -1.89 -24.16 7.00
N GLY A 627 -2.09 -23.78 5.73
CA GLY A 627 -3.24 -24.15 4.91
C GLY A 627 -2.78 -24.73 3.59
N THR A 628 -3.45 -25.77 3.15
CA THR A 628 -3.28 -26.37 1.84
C THR A 628 -4.67 -26.80 1.37
N THR A 629 -5.02 -26.46 0.15
CA THR A 629 -6.31 -26.83 -0.44
C THR A 629 -6.21 -28.15 -1.19
N ASN A 630 -7.37 -28.69 -1.57
CA ASN A 630 -7.44 -29.90 -2.41
C ASN A 630 -6.65 -29.71 -3.70
N ASP A 631 -6.06 -30.79 -4.19
CA ASP A 631 -5.21 -30.80 -5.38
C ASP A 631 -3.98 -29.87 -5.28
N ARG A 632 -3.66 -29.38 -4.08
CA ARG A 632 -2.52 -28.48 -3.83
C ARG A 632 -2.53 -27.25 -4.75
N ARG A 633 -3.70 -26.59 -4.90
CA ARG A 633 -3.90 -25.40 -5.72
C ARG A 633 -3.46 -24.13 -5.01
N ASP A 634 -3.79 -24.04 -3.72
CA ASP A 634 -3.49 -22.90 -2.86
C ASP A 634 -2.69 -23.34 -1.64
N ALA A 635 -1.71 -22.55 -1.31
CA ALA A 635 -0.92 -22.73 -0.10
C ALA A 635 -0.96 -21.44 0.74
N TRP A 636 -1.25 -21.61 2.01
CA TRP A 636 -1.38 -20.54 2.98
C TRP A 636 -0.46 -20.75 4.18
N PHE A 637 0.06 -19.66 4.69
CA PHE A 637 0.58 -19.62 6.05
C PHE A 637 0.11 -18.33 6.72
N VAL A 638 -0.51 -18.48 7.89
CA VAL A 638 -0.86 -17.37 8.76
C VAL A 638 -0.10 -17.56 10.04
N GLY A 639 0.75 -16.60 10.34
CA GLY A 639 1.55 -16.64 11.57
C GLY A 639 1.63 -15.28 12.21
N TYR A 640 1.80 -15.27 13.52
CA TYR A 640 1.91 -14.04 14.29
C TYR A 640 2.88 -14.16 15.46
N THR A 641 3.39 -13.02 15.86
CA THR A 641 4.17 -12.80 17.07
C THR A 641 3.38 -11.84 17.98
N ARG A 642 4.03 -11.25 18.97
CA ARG A 642 3.41 -10.19 19.78
C ARG A 642 3.13 -8.93 18.96
N ASP A 643 4.07 -8.56 18.07
CA ASP A 643 4.07 -7.27 17.40
C ASP A 643 3.52 -7.34 15.96
N TRP A 644 3.52 -8.53 15.34
CA TRP A 644 3.22 -8.68 13.94
C TRP A 644 2.29 -9.85 13.64
N LEU A 645 1.36 -9.64 12.72
CA LEU A 645 0.59 -10.68 12.05
C LEU A 645 0.91 -10.66 10.57
N GLY A 646 1.32 -11.81 10.03
CA GLY A 646 1.62 -12.00 8.60
C GLY A 646 0.73 -13.07 7.99
N VAL A 647 0.10 -12.74 6.86
CA VAL A 647 -0.64 -13.68 6.01
C VAL A 647 0.09 -13.81 4.69
N VAL A 648 0.43 -15.02 4.30
CA VAL A 648 1.04 -15.35 3.01
C VAL A 648 0.14 -16.34 2.28
N TRP A 649 -0.22 -16.01 1.05
CA TRP A 649 -0.88 -16.88 0.10
C TRP A 649 0.00 -17.08 -1.14
N THR A 650 0.03 -18.31 -1.66
CA THR A 650 0.64 -18.64 -2.95
C THR A 650 -0.25 -19.58 -3.74
N GLY A 651 -0.31 -19.40 -5.07
CA GLY A 651 -1.15 -20.19 -5.96
C GLY A 651 -0.99 -19.76 -7.40
N ARG A 652 -1.77 -20.35 -8.29
CA ARG A 652 -1.83 -19.98 -9.72
C ARG A 652 -3.07 -19.15 -10.00
N ASP A 653 -2.97 -18.21 -10.92
CA ASP A 653 -4.12 -17.37 -11.31
C ASP A 653 -5.24 -18.18 -11.99
N ASP A 654 -4.87 -19.20 -12.78
CA ASP A 654 -5.80 -20.09 -13.46
C ASP A 654 -6.41 -21.16 -12.55
N ASN A 655 -6.09 -21.13 -11.24
CA ASN A 655 -6.52 -22.12 -10.26
C ASN A 655 -6.16 -23.58 -10.61
N ALA A 656 -5.15 -23.81 -11.46
CA ALA A 656 -4.66 -25.14 -11.75
C ALA A 656 -3.86 -25.72 -10.57
N PRO A 657 -3.77 -27.05 -10.41
CA PRO A 657 -2.91 -27.68 -9.42
C PRO A 657 -1.45 -27.24 -9.61
N ALA A 658 -0.79 -26.85 -8.52
CA ALA A 658 0.57 -26.35 -8.53
C ALA A 658 1.55 -27.19 -7.70
N ALA A 659 1.06 -28.28 -7.11
CA ALA A 659 1.82 -29.18 -6.22
C ALA A 659 2.51 -28.45 -5.05
N ILE A 660 1.90 -27.38 -4.54
CA ILE A 660 2.35 -26.54 -3.44
C ILE A 660 1.71 -26.95 -2.09
N SER A 661 2.32 -26.53 -0.99
CA SER A 661 1.72 -26.70 0.34
C SER A 661 2.08 -25.53 1.25
N GLY A 662 1.28 -25.28 2.28
CA GLY A 662 1.52 -24.21 3.22
C GLY A 662 2.89 -24.28 3.88
N SER A 663 3.33 -25.47 4.26
CA SER A 663 4.65 -25.71 4.90
C SER A 663 5.83 -25.58 3.93
N ALA A 664 5.64 -25.93 2.64
CA ALA A 664 6.73 -25.94 1.66
C ALA A 664 6.88 -24.62 0.89
N THR A 665 5.81 -23.82 0.77
CA THR A 665 5.84 -22.59 -0.03
C THR A 665 5.53 -21.33 0.77
N ALA A 666 4.36 -21.20 1.38
CA ALA A 666 3.94 -19.98 2.07
C ALA A 666 4.73 -19.74 3.39
N LEU A 667 5.00 -20.79 4.16
CA LEU A 667 5.74 -20.69 5.42
C LEU A 667 7.19 -20.20 5.24
N PRO A 668 8.00 -20.70 4.27
CA PRO A 668 9.34 -20.16 4.04
C PRO A 668 9.34 -18.66 3.67
N ILE A 669 8.36 -18.21 2.88
CA ILE A 669 8.19 -16.80 2.53
C ILE A 669 7.87 -15.95 3.77
N TRP A 670 6.98 -16.46 4.64
CA TRP A 670 6.66 -15.82 5.90
C TRP A 670 7.89 -15.76 6.83
N ALA A 671 8.66 -16.82 6.91
CA ALA A 671 9.87 -16.86 7.73
C ALA A 671 10.92 -15.85 7.26
N GLU A 672 11.11 -15.70 5.94
CA GLU A 672 12.00 -14.70 5.35
C GLU A 672 11.54 -13.27 5.70
N LEU A 673 10.24 -13.00 5.59
CA LEU A 673 9.67 -11.70 5.98
C LEU A 673 9.94 -11.39 7.45
N PHE A 674 9.74 -12.38 8.36
CA PHE A 674 9.84 -12.17 9.80
C PHE A 674 11.28 -12.16 10.33
N SER A 675 12.24 -12.75 9.60
CA SER A 675 13.65 -12.80 10.01
C SER A 675 14.28 -11.43 10.25
N GLY A 676 13.77 -10.39 9.63
CA GLY A 676 14.30 -9.02 9.74
C GLY A 676 13.37 -8.02 10.41
N LEU A 677 12.19 -8.44 10.89
CA LEU A 677 11.29 -7.55 11.60
C LEU A 677 11.70 -7.41 13.07
N PRO A 678 11.59 -6.21 13.65
CA PRO A 678 11.78 -6.06 15.09
C PRO A 678 10.64 -6.76 15.84
N VAL A 679 11.00 -7.67 16.72
CA VAL A 679 10.04 -8.41 17.54
C VAL A 679 10.40 -8.22 19.02
N SER A 680 9.37 -7.94 19.83
CA SER A 680 9.54 -7.86 21.28
C SER A 680 9.63 -9.26 21.87
N SER A 681 10.67 -9.52 22.63
CA SER A 681 10.77 -10.74 23.44
C SER A 681 9.85 -10.63 24.66
N GLY A 682 9.29 -11.74 25.08
CA GLY A 682 8.50 -11.83 26.31
C GLY A 682 7.26 -12.73 26.17
N ALA A 683 6.94 -13.40 27.27
CA ALA A 683 5.74 -14.20 27.36
C ALA A 683 4.49 -13.31 27.38
N ARG A 684 3.41 -13.78 26.75
CA ARG A 684 2.10 -13.16 26.87
C ARG A 684 1.53 -13.43 28.26
N PRO A 685 0.89 -12.45 28.92
CA PRO A 685 0.25 -12.69 30.20
C PRO A 685 -0.94 -13.64 30.03
N TRP A 686 -1.10 -14.56 30.95
CA TRP A 686 -2.24 -15.46 30.99
C TRP A 686 -3.45 -14.77 31.62
N PRO A 687 -4.68 -15.05 31.14
CA PRO A 687 -5.90 -14.64 31.83
C PRO A 687 -5.98 -15.22 33.25
N GLU A 688 -6.72 -14.55 34.13
CA GLU A 688 -6.88 -14.98 35.54
C GLU A 688 -7.55 -16.36 35.70
N GLY A 689 -8.42 -16.75 34.79
CA GLY A 689 -9.16 -18.01 34.80
C GLY A 689 -8.40 -19.22 34.26
N ILE A 690 -7.05 -19.17 34.16
CA ILE A 690 -6.23 -20.29 33.67
C ILE A 690 -5.37 -20.84 34.77
N ASP A 691 -5.51 -22.16 34.99
CA ASP A 691 -4.69 -22.98 35.90
C ASP A 691 -3.84 -23.97 35.14
N TRP A 692 -2.70 -24.39 35.74
CA TRP A 692 -1.76 -25.31 35.12
C TRP A 692 -1.72 -26.63 35.85
N TYR A 693 -1.78 -27.73 35.05
CA TYR A 693 -1.73 -29.08 35.56
C TYR A 693 -0.72 -29.89 34.79
N TRP A 694 -0.07 -30.83 35.48
CA TRP A 694 0.74 -31.87 34.84
C TRP A 694 -0.16 -32.93 34.24
N ILE A 695 0.07 -33.31 33.02
CA ILE A 695 -0.72 -34.27 32.25
C ILE A 695 0.18 -35.37 31.71
N ASP A 696 -0.26 -36.61 31.83
CA ASP A 696 0.37 -37.78 31.21
C ASP A 696 0.13 -37.75 29.71
N TRP A 697 1.06 -37.04 29.00
CA TRP A 697 0.88 -36.74 27.58
C TRP A 697 1.12 -37.99 26.71
N PRO A 698 0.24 -38.30 25.69
CA PRO A 698 -0.91 -37.49 25.25
C PRO A 698 -2.27 -37.87 25.87
N SER A 699 -2.28 -38.69 26.89
CA SER A 699 -3.49 -39.17 27.58
C SER A 699 -4.18 -38.04 28.35
N PRO A 700 -5.52 -38.00 28.47
CA PRO A 700 -6.23 -37.03 29.28
C PRO A 700 -6.25 -37.40 30.77
N LEU A 701 -5.04 -37.67 31.35
CA LEU A 701 -4.89 -38.07 32.73
C LEU A 701 -4.02 -37.08 33.50
N LEU A 702 -4.42 -36.75 34.71
CA LEU A 702 -3.60 -35.95 35.62
C LEU A 702 -2.36 -36.72 36.01
N ALA A 703 -1.22 -36.03 36.06
CA ALA A 703 0.07 -36.57 36.40
C ALA A 703 0.79 -35.69 37.45
N SER A 704 1.96 -36.12 37.93
CA SER A 704 2.91 -35.26 38.64
C SER A 704 4.07 -34.87 37.75
N GLU A 705 4.88 -33.90 38.20
CA GLU A 705 6.10 -33.46 37.50
C GLU A 705 7.09 -34.64 37.30
N ASP A 706 7.10 -35.60 38.22
CA ASP A 706 7.99 -36.74 38.23
C ASP A 706 7.54 -37.91 37.32
N CYS A 707 6.33 -37.81 36.75
CA CYS A 707 5.82 -38.84 35.83
C CYS A 707 6.57 -38.82 34.50
N PRO A 708 7.04 -39.95 33.97
CA PRO A 708 7.73 -40.00 32.68
C PRO A 708 6.86 -39.47 31.55
N GLY A 709 7.34 -38.47 30.82
CA GLY A 709 6.61 -37.88 29.68
C GLY A 709 5.52 -36.88 30.05
N ALA A 710 5.34 -36.57 31.34
CA ALA A 710 4.37 -35.58 31.78
C ALA A 710 4.69 -34.19 31.22
N ARG A 711 3.63 -33.45 30.85
CA ARG A 711 3.72 -32.09 30.34
C ARG A 711 2.80 -31.16 31.14
N ALA A 712 3.34 -30.01 31.55
CA ALA A 712 2.51 -28.97 32.14
C ALA A 712 1.66 -28.30 31.06
N LEU A 713 0.34 -28.33 31.20
CA LEU A 713 -0.62 -27.75 30.24
C LEU A 713 -1.61 -26.81 30.94
N PRO A 714 -2.06 -25.75 30.25
CA PRO A 714 -3.05 -24.81 30.79
C PRO A 714 -4.47 -25.35 30.61
N PHE A 715 -5.34 -25.04 31.57
CA PHE A 715 -6.77 -25.36 31.57
C PHE A 715 -7.56 -24.15 32.07
N MET A 716 -8.81 -24.01 31.64
CA MET A 716 -9.73 -23.11 32.35
C MET A 716 -9.98 -23.68 33.77
N ALA A 717 -10.32 -22.79 34.69
CA ALA A 717 -10.65 -23.19 36.05
C ALA A 717 -11.71 -24.31 36.04
N ASP A 718 -11.47 -25.37 36.81
CA ASP A 718 -12.35 -26.53 36.98
C ASP A 718 -12.59 -27.38 35.70
N SER A 719 -11.81 -27.15 34.61
CA SER A 719 -11.95 -27.93 33.36
C SER A 719 -10.86 -28.99 33.15
N GLN A 720 -9.99 -29.19 34.11
CA GLN A 720 -8.92 -30.21 34.05
C GLN A 720 -9.50 -31.62 34.05
N PRO A 721 -8.79 -32.65 33.52
CA PRO A 721 -9.18 -34.03 33.62
C PRO A 721 -9.39 -34.47 35.09
N SER A 722 -10.32 -35.39 35.32
CA SER A 722 -10.62 -35.92 36.65
C SER A 722 -9.92 -37.25 36.97
N LEU A 723 -9.38 -37.91 35.96
CA LEU A 723 -8.70 -39.20 36.12
C LEU A 723 -7.20 -39.02 36.27
N TYR A 724 -6.56 -39.86 37.04
CA TYR A 724 -5.13 -39.86 37.35
C TYR A 724 -4.36 -40.91 36.56
N SER A 725 -3.14 -40.60 36.19
CA SER A 725 -2.22 -41.55 35.57
C SER A 725 -1.77 -42.59 36.56
N ALA A 726 -1.51 -43.80 36.06
CA ALA A 726 -0.97 -44.90 36.85
C ALA A 726 0.43 -44.62 37.43
N CYS A 727 1.15 -43.61 36.95
CA CYS A 727 2.44 -43.19 37.48
C CYS A 727 2.32 -42.48 38.85
N MET A 728 1.13 -42.02 39.22
CA MET A 728 0.89 -41.35 40.49
C MET A 728 0.71 -42.42 41.60
N ASN A 729 1.55 -42.38 42.63
CA ASN A 729 1.38 -43.23 43.80
C ASN A 729 0.14 -42.80 44.58
N ALA A 730 -0.58 -43.76 45.19
CA ALA A 730 -1.78 -43.48 45.98
C ALA A 730 -1.56 -42.56 47.20
N ALA A 731 -0.30 -42.24 47.51
CA ALA A 731 0.13 -41.34 48.58
C ALA A 731 0.48 -39.94 48.12
N ASP A 732 0.50 -39.68 46.82
CA ASP A 732 0.77 -38.31 46.31
C ASP A 732 -0.42 -37.41 46.59
N PRO A 733 -0.22 -36.25 47.23
CA PRO A 733 -1.31 -35.30 47.40
C PRO A 733 -1.84 -34.90 46.02
N ALA A 734 -3.15 -34.79 45.89
CA ALA A 734 -3.78 -34.27 44.66
C ALA A 734 -3.00 -33.05 44.14
N PRO A 735 -2.65 -32.98 42.84
CA PRO A 735 -1.84 -31.90 42.29
C PRO A 735 -2.51 -30.56 42.62
N GLY A 736 -2.05 -29.96 43.71
CA GLY A 736 -2.60 -28.70 44.20
C GLY A 736 -2.24 -27.59 43.24
N ASN A 737 -3.12 -26.67 43.11
CA ASN A 737 -3.06 -25.42 42.35
C ASN A 737 -1.77 -24.63 42.72
N ARG A 738 -0.59 -25.08 42.26
CA ARG A 738 0.67 -24.37 42.45
C ARG A 738 0.78 -23.26 41.41
N ARG A 739 0.46 -22.06 41.80
CA ARG A 739 0.66 -20.82 41.00
C ARG A 739 2.16 -20.48 40.87
N TRP A 740 3.00 -21.42 40.36
CA TRP A 740 4.46 -21.25 40.25
C TRP A 740 4.89 -20.22 39.17
N TRP A 741 4.01 -19.78 38.26
CA TRP A 741 4.32 -18.73 37.26
C TRP A 741 4.30 -17.29 37.82
N ARG A 742 4.03 -17.09 39.11
CA ARG A 742 4.07 -15.75 39.72
C ARG A 742 5.48 -15.36 40.25
N ARG A 743 6.53 -16.13 39.94
CA ARG A 743 7.92 -15.78 40.23
C ARG A 743 8.66 -15.26 39.00
#